data_2e9d66ed0a8e0c76b50d1550a836e74c
#
_entry.id   2e9d66ed0a8e0c76b50d1550a836e74c
#
_cell.length_a   1.000
_cell.length_b   1.000
_cell.length_c   1.000
_cell.angle_alpha   90.00
_cell.angle_beta   90.00
_cell.angle_gamma   90.00
#
_symmetry.space_group_name_H-M   'P 1'
#
loop_
_entity.id
_entity.type
_entity.pdbx_description
1 polymer ?
#
loop_
_entity_poly.entity_id
_entity_poly.type
_entity_poly.pdbx_seq_one_letter_code
_entity_poly.pdbx_strand_id
1 'polypeptide(L)'
;MKKILLSVSLVFILASVTFAQNITGKLVDYNDEPLVGANVLLLSKVDSTYLAGTVSDKDGLFSIANRSDAGMLMFSFIGYHSIYLSLEDDENIGTIKMQEDETMLEGVTIVGSRIINNAQGYSIRPTGSGLENCNTSQELFAFLPGISVSENKINLLDKLPVIYVNRIKINSQDELAALLPKNIENIEVDYLAIGEGATTKGGVIRITTKKQKDGGYSGSLGLKAGAMTAYGYNSSSPTFVFDASIGKWTFNYYAVNQHQQLIEDAKYNYLYDSGTQTNSISETRSRLNNFGNRLNISYEINDKSTLAISEYVGNVNIKNKQNSVVATILGNEETPQESNTMIHGPESQFVQQTVAKYILATDDKGSKLEVTADYYHQNYHLKQFEDIDKIRTYTNSTQEKTNMFQFYPKYTLKFKGKKELKVGANYQFIRYNDETERLSNDADAHIASAYANFTGMTKSLMYSAGLTLQYNRMDVQTATETTYFDDLYLCPQANLMWMINPQKGRMLGVMYQCSVSDMPYSVINSYKNFSTPYQYTTGNPDLVTPTTHEVMARFALNRHISMMLVYGHEINPIYYEHGVDAQNESITWSRPENGKYRRMLGARVEFTYNPTKWWNTKIQAAAMQDYFKSQTETMKGQWGGKFWWNNNFNFTSTFGGSLNAYWETATSFENYYWQPVGNVNASLWKSFCDDKLRVSLQSTIWARGRKSRTEGDGYTSYYHNATKPTSFTLSLTWNFSGGKKVHQRAEAESIQRYNKIEEKK
;
A
#
# COMPACT_ATOMS: atom_id res chain seq x y z
N MET A 1 -44.79 -68.74 34.88
CA MET A 1 -44.83 -67.48 34.09
C MET A 1 -43.88 -66.40 34.61
N LYS A 2 -43.70 -66.13 35.91
CA LYS A 2 -42.82 -65.10 36.40
C LYS A 2 -41.27 -65.28 36.09
N LYS A 3 -40.80 -66.52 36.00
CA LYS A 3 -39.41 -66.83 35.69
C LYS A 3 -39.07 -66.73 34.19
N ILE A 4 -40.06 -66.91 33.33
CA ILE A 4 -39.89 -66.76 31.86
C ILE A 4 -39.91 -65.27 31.46
N LEU A 5 -40.70 -64.43 32.11
CA LEU A 5 -40.69 -62.98 31.91
C LEU A 5 -39.40 -62.34 32.34
N LEU A 6 -38.74 -62.80 33.41
CA LEU A 6 -37.46 -62.29 33.90
C LEU A 6 -36.28 -62.61 32.95
N SER A 7 -36.33 -63.82 32.35
CA SER A 7 -35.32 -64.26 31.38
C SER A 7 -35.42 -63.54 30.03
N VAL A 8 -36.61 -63.17 29.57
CA VAL A 8 -36.85 -62.42 28.35
C VAL A 8 -36.51 -60.96 28.55
N SER A 9 -36.72 -60.35 29.73
CA SER A 9 -36.30 -59.00 30.05
C SER A 9 -34.76 -58.85 30.14
N LEU A 10 -34.06 -59.90 30.63
CA LEU A 10 -32.62 -59.91 30.72
C LEU A 10 -31.93 -60.04 29.35
N VAL A 11 -32.57 -60.75 28.39
CA VAL A 11 -32.09 -60.87 27.01
C VAL A 11 -32.32 -59.55 26.21
N PHE A 12 -33.37 -58.78 26.51
CA PHE A 12 -33.62 -57.48 25.88
C PHE A 12 -32.76 -56.40 26.45
N ILE A 13 -32.22 -56.50 27.68
CA ILE A 13 -31.24 -55.51 28.24
C ILE A 13 -29.80 -55.75 27.73
N LEU A 14 -29.54 -57.00 27.29
CA LEU A 14 -28.20 -57.34 26.72
C LEU A 14 -28.07 -57.08 25.21
N ALA A 15 -29.15 -56.68 24.53
CA ALA A 15 -29.14 -56.40 23.09
C ALA A 15 -29.00 -54.94 22.69
N SER A 16 -28.68 -54.00 23.63
CA SER A 16 -28.56 -52.57 23.37
C SER A 16 -27.18 -52.00 23.71
N VAL A 17 -26.11 -52.79 23.72
CA VAL A 17 -24.76 -52.26 23.68
C VAL A 17 -24.37 -52.10 22.22
N THR A 18 -24.83 -51.04 21.61
CA THR A 18 -24.23 -50.51 20.38
C THR A 18 -22.83 -50.03 20.75
N PHE A 19 -21.80 -50.80 20.42
CA PHE A 19 -20.44 -50.30 20.41
C PHE A 19 -20.40 -49.15 19.39
N ALA A 20 -20.29 -47.92 19.87
CA ALA A 20 -19.92 -46.82 19.02
C ALA A 20 -18.50 -47.12 18.52
N GLN A 21 -18.37 -47.51 17.26
CA GLN A 21 -17.10 -47.71 16.62
C GLN A 21 -16.40 -46.34 16.55
N ASN A 22 -15.14 -46.26 17.00
CA ASN A 22 -14.36 -45.04 16.91
C ASN A 22 -13.50 -45.06 15.67
N ILE A 23 -13.48 -43.94 14.93
CA ILE A 23 -12.55 -43.70 13.87
C ILE A 23 -11.26 -43.23 14.52
N THR A 24 -10.14 -43.86 14.18
CA THR A 24 -8.83 -43.60 14.75
C THR A 24 -7.81 -43.31 13.63
N GLY A 25 -6.76 -42.55 13.94
CA GLY A 25 -5.68 -42.27 13.00
C GLY A 25 -4.58 -41.46 13.65
N LYS A 26 -3.56 -41.13 12.87
CA LYS A 26 -2.41 -40.34 13.29
C LYS A 26 -2.19 -39.14 12.34
N LEU A 27 -2.00 -37.97 12.91
CA LEU A 27 -1.65 -36.74 12.15
C LEU A 27 -0.16 -36.42 12.32
N VAL A 28 0.54 -36.30 11.21
CA VAL A 28 1.96 -35.95 11.17
C VAL A 28 2.21 -34.87 10.12
N ASP A 29 3.34 -34.19 10.24
CA ASP A 29 3.85 -33.31 9.20
C ASP A 29 4.57 -34.11 8.08
N TYR A 30 5.09 -33.41 7.09
CA TYR A 30 5.84 -34.02 5.97
C TYR A 30 7.19 -34.67 6.40
N ASN A 31 7.67 -34.37 7.62
CA ASN A 31 8.88 -34.95 8.21
C ASN A 31 8.58 -36.09 9.18
N ASP A 32 7.30 -36.58 9.20
CA ASP A 32 6.79 -37.59 10.12
C ASP A 32 6.79 -37.17 11.61
N GLU A 33 6.87 -35.85 11.89
CA GLU A 33 6.72 -35.32 13.25
C GLU A 33 5.23 -35.24 13.64
N PRO A 34 4.85 -35.70 14.86
CA PRO A 34 3.43 -35.68 15.26
C PRO A 34 2.88 -34.25 15.39
N LEU A 35 1.72 -34.01 14.82
CA LEU A 35 0.99 -32.74 14.94
C LEU A 35 0.11 -32.78 16.19
N VAL A 36 0.56 -32.13 17.25
CA VAL A 36 -0.11 -32.11 18.56
C VAL A 36 -1.13 -30.99 18.63
N GLY A 37 -2.40 -31.34 18.95
CA GLY A 37 -3.49 -30.37 19.05
C GLY A 37 -4.10 -29.96 17.71
N ALA A 38 -3.88 -30.75 16.65
CA ALA A 38 -4.57 -30.55 15.37
C ALA A 38 -6.05 -30.90 15.52
N ASN A 39 -6.94 -30.09 14.95
CA ASN A 39 -8.38 -30.31 15.01
C ASN A 39 -8.78 -31.43 14.04
N VAL A 40 -9.64 -32.31 14.51
CA VAL A 40 -10.29 -33.36 13.73
C VAL A 40 -11.82 -33.22 13.88
N LEU A 41 -12.49 -32.86 12.80
CA LEU A 41 -13.93 -32.60 12.79
C LEU A 41 -14.63 -33.66 11.94
N LEU A 42 -15.71 -34.19 12.48
CA LEU A 42 -16.61 -35.12 11.80
C LEU A 42 -17.77 -34.33 11.19
N LEU A 43 -17.98 -34.48 9.89
CA LEU A 43 -18.95 -33.71 9.11
C LEU A 43 -20.05 -34.65 8.54
N SER A 44 -21.24 -34.12 8.41
CA SER A 44 -22.42 -34.81 7.87
C SER A 44 -22.23 -35.14 6.38
N LYS A 45 -22.74 -36.33 5.99
CA LYS A 45 -22.74 -36.81 4.61
C LYS A 45 -23.67 -35.99 3.69
N VAL A 46 -24.68 -35.35 4.23
CA VAL A 46 -25.76 -34.70 3.46
C VAL A 46 -25.40 -33.25 3.14
N ASP A 47 -24.89 -32.48 4.13
CA ASP A 47 -24.73 -31.03 4.04
C ASP A 47 -23.41 -30.53 4.61
N SER A 48 -22.49 -31.45 4.98
CA SER A 48 -21.18 -31.12 5.57
C SER A 48 -21.27 -30.27 6.86
N THR A 49 -22.39 -30.34 7.57
CA THR A 49 -22.52 -29.70 8.88
C THR A 49 -21.70 -30.44 9.94
N TYR A 50 -21.25 -29.69 10.96
CA TYR A 50 -20.49 -30.23 12.08
C TYR A 50 -21.31 -31.25 12.91
N LEU A 51 -20.76 -32.43 13.12
CA LEU A 51 -21.36 -33.51 13.91
C LEU A 51 -20.63 -33.73 15.24
N ALA A 52 -19.29 -33.82 15.20
CA ALA A 52 -18.43 -34.05 16.37
C ALA A 52 -17.02 -33.54 16.10
N GLY A 53 -16.18 -33.35 17.14
CA GLY A 53 -14.81 -32.95 17.00
C GLY A 53 -13.92 -33.49 18.11
N THR A 54 -12.65 -33.73 17.79
CA THR A 54 -11.57 -34.07 18.72
C THR A 54 -10.29 -33.37 18.30
N VAL A 55 -9.22 -33.54 19.09
CA VAL A 55 -7.87 -33.04 18.76
C VAL A 55 -6.85 -34.16 18.87
N SER A 56 -5.78 -34.08 18.09
CA SER A 56 -4.67 -35.04 18.18
C SER A 56 -3.89 -34.86 19.49
N ASP A 57 -3.47 -35.99 20.06
CA ASP A 57 -2.68 -36.03 21.29
C ASP A 57 -1.18 -35.74 21.07
N LYS A 58 -0.34 -35.95 22.12
CA LYS A 58 1.09 -35.71 22.09
C LYS A 58 1.85 -36.56 21.07
N ASP A 59 1.31 -37.69 20.65
CA ASP A 59 1.88 -38.63 19.67
C ASP A 59 1.24 -38.45 18.28
N GLY A 60 0.39 -37.41 18.12
CA GLY A 60 -0.38 -37.13 16.91
C GLY A 60 -1.60 -38.03 16.71
N LEU A 61 -1.93 -38.90 17.66
CA LEU A 61 -3.06 -39.82 17.56
C LEU A 61 -4.37 -39.14 17.89
N PHE A 62 -5.44 -39.50 17.18
CA PHE A 62 -6.79 -39.03 17.46
C PHE A 62 -7.77 -40.20 17.47
N SER A 63 -8.89 -40.03 18.19
CA SER A 63 -10.01 -40.93 18.23
C SER A 63 -11.30 -40.12 18.28
N ILE A 64 -12.25 -40.42 17.40
CA ILE A 64 -13.56 -39.75 17.32
C ILE A 64 -14.65 -40.79 17.15
N ALA A 65 -15.76 -40.66 17.90
CA ALA A 65 -16.86 -41.57 17.80
C ALA A 65 -17.53 -41.49 16.42
N ASN A 66 -17.63 -42.62 15.71
CA ASN A 66 -18.32 -42.69 14.41
C ASN A 66 -19.84 -42.52 14.59
N ARG A 67 -20.44 -41.88 13.59
CA ARG A 67 -21.89 -41.64 13.53
C ARG A 67 -22.44 -42.11 12.18
N SER A 68 -23.62 -42.67 12.17
CA SER A 68 -24.27 -43.16 10.95
C SER A 68 -24.60 -42.04 9.92
N ASP A 69 -24.65 -40.80 10.36
CA ASP A 69 -24.86 -39.61 9.52
C ASP A 69 -23.53 -38.92 9.08
N ALA A 70 -22.37 -39.48 9.50
CA ALA A 70 -21.07 -38.99 9.13
C ALA A 70 -20.69 -39.38 7.70
N GLY A 71 -20.01 -38.47 6.99
CA GLY A 71 -19.54 -38.67 5.62
C GLY A 71 -18.13 -38.19 5.35
N MET A 72 -17.56 -37.38 6.23
CA MET A 72 -16.25 -36.74 5.99
C MET A 72 -15.56 -36.39 7.29
N LEU A 73 -14.24 -36.52 7.32
CA LEU A 73 -13.35 -35.94 8.34
C LEU A 73 -12.63 -34.72 7.76
N MET A 74 -12.59 -33.70 8.56
CA MET A 74 -11.77 -32.51 8.27
C MET A 74 -10.64 -32.42 9.30
N PHE A 75 -9.41 -32.34 8.81
CA PHE A 75 -8.20 -32.10 9.61
C PHE A 75 -7.72 -30.68 9.40
N SER A 76 -7.48 -29.95 10.47
CA SER A 76 -6.94 -28.61 10.37
C SER A 76 -5.94 -28.32 11.48
N PHE A 77 -4.82 -27.71 11.11
CA PHE A 77 -3.77 -27.29 12.03
C PHE A 77 -3.18 -25.95 11.59
N ILE A 78 -2.79 -25.12 12.54
CA ILE A 78 -2.27 -23.78 12.24
C ILE A 78 -0.97 -23.90 11.44
N GLY A 79 -0.92 -23.28 10.26
CA GLY A 79 0.22 -23.33 9.36
C GLY A 79 0.25 -24.52 8.41
N TYR A 80 -0.87 -25.27 8.30
CA TYR A 80 -1.01 -26.40 7.41
C TYR A 80 -2.27 -26.29 6.56
N HIS A 81 -2.24 -26.84 5.35
CA HIS A 81 -3.44 -26.99 4.52
C HIS A 81 -4.43 -27.91 5.20
N SER A 82 -5.69 -27.49 5.27
CA SER A 82 -6.76 -28.36 5.79
C SER A 82 -6.99 -29.51 4.83
N ILE A 83 -7.08 -30.74 5.36
CA ILE A 83 -7.35 -31.96 4.62
C ILE A 83 -8.77 -32.41 4.90
N TYR A 84 -9.46 -32.86 3.87
CA TYR A 84 -10.79 -33.43 3.96
C TYR A 84 -10.75 -34.86 3.43
N LEU A 85 -11.16 -35.83 4.24
CA LEU A 85 -11.17 -37.24 3.93
C LEU A 85 -12.61 -37.75 3.96
N SER A 86 -13.08 -38.30 2.84
CA SER A 86 -14.38 -39.01 2.81
C SER A 86 -14.26 -40.31 3.60
N LEU A 87 -15.23 -40.55 4.50
CA LEU A 87 -15.28 -41.77 5.24
C LEU A 87 -15.79 -42.90 4.35
N GLU A 88 -14.97 -43.91 4.17
CA GLU A 88 -15.33 -45.25 3.78
C GLU A 88 -15.44 -46.09 5.06
N ASP A 89 -15.95 -47.31 5.01
CA ASP A 89 -16.27 -48.12 6.22
C ASP A 89 -15.04 -48.55 7.08
N ASP A 90 -13.90 -47.88 6.95
CA ASP A 90 -12.67 -48.15 7.67
C ASP A 90 -12.60 -47.47 9.05
N GLU A 91 -12.39 -48.25 10.11
CA GLU A 91 -12.25 -47.77 11.50
C GLU A 91 -10.89 -47.09 11.78
N ASN A 92 -9.86 -47.45 11.04
CA ASN A 92 -8.53 -46.90 11.16
C ASN A 92 -8.06 -46.30 9.82
N ILE A 93 -8.03 -44.99 9.74
CA ILE A 93 -7.65 -44.25 8.52
C ILE A 93 -6.13 -44.08 8.35
N GLY A 94 -5.32 -44.71 9.22
CA GLY A 94 -3.87 -44.70 9.11
C GLY A 94 -3.23 -43.38 9.48
N THR A 95 -2.10 -43.07 8.84
CA THR A 95 -1.34 -41.83 9.06
C THR A 95 -1.66 -40.82 8.00
N ILE A 96 -2.15 -39.65 8.42
CA ILE A 96 -2.46 -38.51 7.56
C ILE A 96 -1.29 -37.54 7.65
N LYS A 97 -0.62 -37.25 6.55
CA LYS A 97 0.43 -36.26 6.43
C LYS A 97 -0.17 -34.90 6.01
N MET A 98 -0.03 -33.90 6.87
CA MET A 98 -0.47 -32.54 6.56
C MET A 98 0.67 -31.76 5.93
N GLN A 99 0.39 -31.10 4.80
CA GLN A 99 1.35 -30.24 4.12
C GLN A 99 1.29 -28.85 4.75
N GLU A 100 2.46 -28.27 5.03
CA GLU A 100 2.54 -26.87 5.46
C GLU A 100 1.93 -25.95 4.39
N ASP A 101 1.08 -25.03 4.82
CA ASP A 101 0.52 -24.00 3.95
C ASP A 101 1.61 -22.94 3.69
N GLU A 102 2.24 -23.00 2.52
CA GLU A 102 3.33 -22.09 2.14
C GLU A 102 2.89 -20.63 2.11
N THR A 103 1.59 -20.37 1.98
CA THR A 103 1.01 -19.03 2.07
C THR A 103 0.80 -18.57 3.52
N MET A 104 0.81 -19.51 4.48
CA MET A 104 0.65 -19.26 5.91
C MET A 104 1.94 -19.42 6.72
N LEU A 105 3.10 -19.56 6.09
CA LEU A 105 4.38 -19.52 6.79
C LEU A 105 4.45 -18.18 7.52
N GLU A 106 4.56 -18.19 8.84
CA GLU A 106 4.94 -17.02 9.62
C GLU A 106 3.87 -16.28 10.42
N GLY A 107 2.68 -16.86 10.63
CA GLY A 107 1.70 -16.13 11.41
C GLY A 107 1.21 -16.84 12.66
N VAL A 108 1.04 -16.08 13.72
CA VAL A 108 0.16 -16.50 14.82
C VAL A 108 -1.21 -15.92 14.53
N THR A 109 -2.19 -16.80 14.29
CA THR A 109 -3.58 -16.37 14.09
C THR A 109 -4.12 -15.80 15.40
N ILE A 110 -4.42 -14.49 15.40
CA ILE A 110 -5.15 -13.86 16.50
C ILE A 110 -6.61 -14.26 16.35
N VAL A 111 -7.13 -15.01 17.31
CA VAL A 111 -8.53 -15.48 17.31
C VAL A 111 -9.48 -14.27 17.22
N GLY A 112 -10.27 -14.22 16.16
CA GLY A 112 -11.26 -13.16 15.90
C GLY A 112 -10.84 -12.08 14.93
N SER A 113 -9.58 -12.03 14.47
CA SER A 113 -9.16 -11.26 13.31
C SER A 113 -8.47 -12.16 12.31
N ARG A 114 -8.71 -11.96 11.02
CA ARG A 114 -8.02 -12.67 9.93
C ARG A 114 -6.62 -12.12 9.65
N ILE A 115 -6.06 -11.40 10.61
CA ILE A 115 -4.72 -10.83 10.57
C ILE A 115 -3.76 -11.89 11.11
N ILE A 116 -2.78 -12.26 10.30
CA ILE A 116 -1.71 -13.19 10.64
C ILE A 116 -0.42 -12.35 10.71
N ASN A 117 0.15 -12.24 11.92
CA ASN A 117 1.41 -11.53 12.09
C ASN A 117 2.59 -12.38 11.61
N ASN A 118 3.54 -11.73 10.95
CA ASN A 118 4.81 -12.31 10.52
C ASN A 118 6.00 -11.49 11.05
N ALA A 119 7.22 -11.91 10.76
CA ALA A 119 8.44 -11.26 11.26
C ALA A 119 8.65 -9.84 10.73
N GLN A 120 7.98 -9.43 9.68
CA GLN A 120 8.14 -8.10 9.03
C GLN A 120 6.90 -7.21 9.16
N GLY A 121 5.75 -7.81 9.47
CA GLY A 121 4.47 -7.12 9.55
C GLY A 121 3.30 -8.07 9.76
N TYR A 122 2.41 -8.17 8.78
CA TYR A 122 1.25 -9.07 8.85
C TYR A 122 0.67 -9.34 7.45
N SER A 123 -0.17 -10.38 7.37
CA SER A 123 -1.06 -10.62 6.24
C SER A 123 -2.52 -10.64 6.67
N ILE A 124 -3.43 -10.32 5.76
CA ILE A 124 -4.88 -10.36 5.99
C ILE A 124 -5.62 -10.86 4.75
N ARG A 125 -6.61 -11.73 4.97
CA ARG A 125 -7.61 -12.12 3.97
C ARG A 125 -8.89 -11.34 4.23
N PRO A 126 -9.31 -10.41 3.35
CA PRO A 126 -10.50 -9.58 3.57
C PRO A 126 -11.81 -10.40 3.60
N THR A 127 -11.89 -11.47 2.82
CA THR A 127 -13.09 -12.31 2.69
C THR A 127 -13.61 -12.81 4.05
N GLY A 128 -14.88 -12.53 4.37
CA GLY A 128 -15.59 -12.87 5.61
C GLY A 128 -15.19 -12.04 6.83
N SER A 129 -14.42 -10.97 6.66
CA SER A 129 -14.15 -9.99 7.72
C SER A 129 -15.16 -8.82 7.73
N GLY A 130 -16.00 -8.72 6.69
CA GLY A 130 -16.86 -7.58 6.40
C GLY A 130 -16.16 -6.46 5.64
N LEU A 131 -14.82 -6.48 5.55
CA LEU A 131 -14.03 -5.48 4.82
C LEU A 131 -14.11 -5.69 3.29
N GLU A 132 -14.43 -6.89 2.84
CA GLU A 132 -14.71 -7.19 1.43
C GLU A 132 -15.91 -6.41 0.87
N ASN A 133 -16.78 -5.91 1.75
CA ASN A 133 -17.95 -5.12 1.39
C ASN A 133 -17.71 -3.62 1.35
N CYS A 134 -16.52 -3.15 1.75
CA CYS A 134 -16.14 -1.75 1.60
C CYS A 134 -16.39 -1.26 0.17
N ASN A 135 -16.73 0.02 0.00
CA ASN A 135 -17.05 0.57 -1.31
C ASN A 135 -15.80 0.69 -2.20
N THR A 136 -14.65 1.01 -1.62
CA THR A 136 -13.37 1.17 -2.31
C THR A 136 -12.25 0.43 -1.61
N SER A 137 -11.14 0.15 -2.34
CA SER A 137 -9.93 -0.42 -1.74
C SER A 137 -9.35 0.52 -0.67
N GLN A 138 -9.39 1.84 -0.88
CA GLN A 138 -8.92 2.83 0.09
C GLN A 138 -9.70 2.73 1.41
N GLU A 139 -11.04 2.57 1.35
CA GLU A 139 -11.84 2.34 2.55
C GLU A 139 -11.42 1.06 3.27
N LEU A 140 -11.18 -0.04 2.54
CA LEU A 140 -10.66 -1.28 3.13
C LEU A 140 -9.31 -1.05 3.81
N PHE A 141 -8.36 -0.40 3.11
CA PHE A 141 -7.02 -0.14 3.64
C PHE A 141 -7.04 0.71 4.90
N ALA A 142 -7.98 1.65 5.04
CA ALA A 142 -8.12 2.49 6.23
C ALA A 142 -8.35 1.68 7.52
N PHE A 143 -8.86 0.45 7.44
CA PHE A 143 -9.05 -0.45 8.58
C PHE A 143 -7.83 -1.28 8.94
N LEU A 144 -6.78 -1.31 8.09
CA LEU A 144 -5.61 -2.15 8.31
C LEU A 144 -4.65 -1.52 9.33
N PRO A 145 -3.98 -2.32 10.19
CA PRO A 145 -3.03 -1.80 11.18
C PRO A 145 -1.86 -1.04 10.56
N GLY A 146 -1.51 0.11 11.12
CA GLY A 146 -0.43 0.96 10.65
C GLY A 146 -0.74 1.74 9.38
N ILE A 147 -1.90 1.52 8.77
CA ILE A 147 -2.31 2.20 7.54
C ILE A 147 -3.27 3.36 7.87
N SER A 148 -3.00 4.50 7.26
CA SER A 148 -3.88 5.66 7.21
C SER A 148 -4.17 6.05 5.76
N VAL A 149 -5.34 6.62 5.52
CA VAL A 149 -5.73 7.16 4.21
C VAL A 149 -5.99 8.65 4.36
N SER A 150 -5.27 9.46 3.60
CA SER A 150 -5.45 10.91 3.54
C SER A 150 -5.34 11.37 2.10
N GLU A 151 -6.20 12.29 1.66
CA GLU A 151 -6.24 12.81 0.29
C GLU A 151 -6.27 11.69 -0.78
N ASN A 152 -7.02 10.60 -0.51
CA ASN A 152 -7.11 9.37 -1.32
C ASN A 152 -5.79 8.58 -1.47
N LYS A 153 -4.75 8.92 -0.72
CA LYS A 153 -3.47 8.19 -0.69
C LYS A 153 -3.39 7.29 0.53
N ILE A 154 -2.94 6.06 0.29
CA ILE A 154 -2.62 5.09 1.33
C ILE A 154 -1.22 5.39 1.85
N ASN A 155 -1.11 5.57 3.15
CA ASN A 155 0.17 5.74 3.84
C ASN A 155 0.36 4.59 4.82
N LEU A 156 1.56 4.06 4.91
CA LEU A 156 1.99 3.11 5.92
C LEU A 156 2.93 3.82 6.88
N LEU A 157 2.49 3.96 8.15
CA LEU A 157 3.21 4.71 9.18
C LEU A 157 3.54 6.15 8.75
N ASP A 158 2.55 6.82 8.11
CA ASP A 158 2.63 8.18 7.55
C ASP A 158 3.64 8.38 6.41
N LYS A 159 4.14 7.29 5.84
CA LYS A 159 5.03 7.28 4.66
C LYS A 159 4.32 6.61 3.48
N LEU A 160 4.68 7.00 2.25
CA LEU A 160 4.20 6.34 1.04
C LEU A 160 4.84 4.95 0.92
N PRO A 161 4.05 3.85 0.94
CA PRO A 161 4.58 2.51 0.76
C PRO A 161 4.84 2.20 -0.71
N VAL A 162 5.73 1.24 -0.97
CA VAL A 162 5.77 0.55 -2.26
C VAL A 162 4.62 -0.45 -2.32
N ILE A 163 3.81 -0.39 -3.38
CA ILE A 163 2.65 -1.26 -3.53
C ILE A 163 2.83 -2.18 -4.74
N TYR A 164 2.57 -3.46 -4.52
CA TYR A 164 2.53 -4.48 -5.56
C TYR A 164 1.11 -5.03 -5.69
N VAL A 165 0.66 -5.21 -6.92
CA VAL A 165 -0.57 -5.97 -7.25
C VAL A 165 -0.17 -7.16 -8.09
N ASN A 166 -0.50 -8.37 -7.63
CA ASN A 166 -0.12 -9.62 -8.29
C ASN A 166 1.39 -9.70 -8.61
N ARG A 167 2.23 -9.26 -7.64
CA ARG A 167 3.71 -9.24 -7.72
C ARG A 167 4.30 -8.19 -8.67
N ILE A 168 3.50 -7.33 -9.28
CA ILE A 168 3.94 -6.23 -10.14
C ILE A 168 3.82 -4.94 -9.34
N LYS A 169 4.89 -4.13 -9.30
CA LYS A 169 4.91 -2.81 -8.69
C LYS A 169 3.99 -1.87 -9.49
N ILE A 170 3.08 -1.19 -8.81
CA ILE A 170 2.24 -0.16 -9.44
C ILE A 170 3.00 1.16 -9.55
N ASN A 171 2.70 1.96 -10.58
CA ASN A 171 3.32 3.27 -10.79
C ASN A 171 2.63 4.38 -10.00
N SER A 172 1.30 4.26 -9.84
CA SER A 172 0.49 5.20 -9.08
C SER A 172 -0.55 4.46 -8.24
N GLN A 173 -0.88 5.01 -7.07
CA GLN A 173 -1.98 4.49 -6.26
C GLN A 173 -3.36 4.65 -6.95
N ASP A 174 -3.46 5.43 -8.02
CA ASP A 174 -4.68 5.53 -8.83
C ASP A 174 -5.05 4.19 -9.48
N GLU A 175 -4.06 3.31 -9.74
CA GLU A 175 -4.29 1.96 -10.22
C GLU A 175 -5.14 1.12 -9.24
N LEU A 176 -5.13 1.45 -7.94
CA LEU A 176 -5.97 0.79 -6.93
C LEU A 176 -7.45 1.17 -7.02
N ALA A 177 -7.79 2.24 -7.75
CA ALA A 177 -9.18 2.70 -7.88
C ALA A 177 -10.09 1.69 -8.60
N ALA A 178 -9.50 0.82 -9.43
CA ALA A 178 -10.21 -0.26 -10.11
C ALA A 178 -10.22 -1.58 -9.33
N LEU A 179 -9.40 -1.69 -8.28
CA LEU A 179 -9.31 -2.90 -7.47
C LEU A 179 -10.48 -2.93 -6.48
N LEU A 180 -11.45 -3.80 -6.74
CA LEU A 180 -12.59 -3.97 -5.84
C LEU A 180 -12.18 -4.80 -4.60
N PRO A 181 -12.59 -4.40 -3.38
CA PRO A 181 -12.27 -5.14 -2.15
C PRO A 181 -12.63 -6.62 -2.20
N LYS A 182 -13.77 -6.96 -2.80
CA LYS A 182 -14.24 -8.35 -2.96
C LYS A 182 -13.35 -9.24 -3.83
N ASN A 183 -12.54 -8.63 -4.72
CA ASN A 183 -11.62 -9.33 -5.61
C ASN A 183 -10.23 -9.54 -4.97
N ILE A 184 -10.00 -8.98 -3.79
CA ILE A 184 -8.74 -9.17 -3.06
C ILE A 184 -8.79 -10.50 -2.32
N GLU A 185 -7.78 -11.34 -2.55
CA GLU A 185 -7.59 -12.61 -1.83
C GLU A 185 -6.78 -12.39 -0.56
N ASN A 186 -5.63 -11.72 -0.69
CA ASN A 186 -4.70 -11.49 0.41
C ASN A 186 -4.02 -10.13 0.29
N ILE A 187 -3.73 -9.52 1.44
CA ILE A 187 -2.92 -8.31 1.55
C ILE A 187 -1.81 -8.62 2.55
N GLU A 188 -0.56 -8.45 2.14
CA GLU A 188 0.62 -8.51 2.99
C GLU A 188 1.14 -7.10 3.21
N VAL A 189 1.42 -6.77 4.46
CA VAL A 189 1.98 -5.47 4.86
C VAL A 189 3.26 -5.70 5.61
N ASP A 190 4.37 -5.27 5.01
CA ASP A 190 5.69 -5.27 5.64
C ASP A 190 6.04 -3.85 6.07
N TYR A 191 6.27 -3.64 7.35
CA TYR A 191 6.65 -2.33 7.89
C TYR A 191 8.05 -1.90 7.48
N LEU A 192 8.90 -2.88 7.16
CA LEU A 192 10.27 -2.66 6.67
C LEU A 192 10.37 -3.11 5.21
N ALA A 193 11.03 -2.31 4.39
CA ALA A 193 11.23 -2.58 2.97
C ALA A 193 12.48 -3.43 2.70
N ILE A 194 12.65 -4.53 3.42
CA ILE A 194 13.84 -5.39 3.30
C ILE A 194 13.88 -6.04 1.92
N GLY A 195 14.95 -5.81 1.19
CA GLY A 195 15.15 -6.38 -0.15
C GLY A 195 14.44 -5.67 -1.29
N GLU A 196 13.82 -4.52 -1.04
CA GLU A 196 13.18 -3.68 -2.06
C GLU A 196 14.05 -2.46 -2.44
N GLY A 197 15.31 -2.43 -1.97
CA GLY A 197 16.25 -1.32 -2.10
C GLY A 197 16.39 -0.52 -0.80
N ALA A 198 17.58 0.05 -0.58
CA ALA A 198 17.87 0.84 0.61
C ALA A 198 17.15 2.20 0.61
N THR A 199 16.63 2.64 -0.53
CA THR A 199 15.93 3.92 -0.72
C THR A 199 14.48 3.89 -0.26
N THR A 200 13.87 2.72 -0.02
CA THR A 200 12.47 2.61 0.35
C THR A 200 12.27 2.90 1.84
N LYS A 201 11.70 4.06 2.17
CA LYS A 201 11.43 4.49 3.56
C LYS A 201 10.06 4.06 4.11
N GLY A 202 9.11 3.71 3.24
CA GLY A 202 7.67 3.60 3.57
C GLY A 202 7.14 2.19 3.77
N GLY A 203 7.97 1.15 3.82
CA GLY A 203 7.51 -0.24 3.87
C GLY A 203 6.87 -0.71 2.55
N VAL A 204 6.28 -1.89 2.58
CA VAL A 204 5.75 -2.56 1.36
C VAL A 204 4.36 -3.12 1.61
N ILE A 205 3.46 -2.95 0.64
CA ILE A 205 2.13 -3.58 0.61
C ILE A 205 2.06 -4.49 -0.63
N ARG A 206 1.74 -5.77 -0.44
CA ARG A 206 1.55 -6.73 -1.53
C ARG A 206 0.10 -7.19 -1.55
N ILE A 207 -0.57 -6.96 -2.66
CA ILE A 207 -1.97 -7.31 -2.88
C ILE A 207 -2.02 -8.48 -3.86
N THR A 208 -2.67 -9.56 -3.46
CA THR A 208 -2.98 -10.69 -4.35
C THR A 208 -4.47 -10.69 -4.62
N THR A 209 -4.84 -10.72 -5.89
CA THR A 209 -6.24 -10.85 -6.32
C THR A 209 -6.64 -12.32 -6.45
N LYS A 210 -7.93 -12.59 -6.33
CA LYS A 210 -8.49 -13.93 -6.52
C LYS A 210 -8.21 -14.43 -7.93
N LYS A 211 -7.58 -15.60 -8.04
CA LYS A 211 -7.37 -16.24 -9.34
C LYS A 211 -8.70 -16.73 -9.94
N GLN A 212 -8.86 -16.52 -11.24
CA GLN A 212 -9.91 -17.20 -11.99
C GLN A 212 -9.54 -18.68 -12.16
N LYS A 213 -10.53 -19.58 -12.12
CA LYS A 213 -10.31 -20.98 -12.49
C LYS A 213 -10.10 -21.10 -14.00
N ASP A 214 -9.46 -22.20 -14.41
CA ASP A 214 -9.26 -22.52 -15.83
C ASP A 214 -10.57 -22.41 -16.62
N GLY A 215 -10.54 -21.63 -17.72
CA GLY A 215 -11.70 -21.28 -18.53
C GLY A 215 -12.65 -20.25 -17.89
N GLY A 216 -12.26 -19.63 -16.77
CA GLY A 216 -13.04 -18.58 -16.12
C GLY A 216 -12.57 -17.17 -16.47
N TYR A 217 -13.50 -16.24 -16.46
CA TYR A 217 -13.20 -14.81 -16.58
C TYR A 217 -14.09 -13.99 -15.65
N SER A 218 -13.59 -12.82 -15.28
CA SER A 218 -14.36 -11.79 -14.58
C SER A 218 -13.90 -10.41 -14.99
N GLY A 219 -14.72 -9.42 -14.74
CA GLY A 219 -14.34 -8.04 -15.00
C GLY A 219 -15.34 -7.07 -14.43
N SER A 220 -15.02 -5.80 -14.60
CA SER A 220 -15.92 -4.70 -14.23
C SER A 220 -15.82 -3.53 -15.18
N LEU A 221 -16.94 -2.88 -15.40
CA LEU A 221 -17.06 -1.56 -16.02
C LEU A 221 -17.48 -0.58 -14.93
N GLY A 222 -16.67 0.44 -14.69
CA GLY A 222 -16.95 1.49 -13.71
C GLY A 222 -17.10 2.85 -14.38
N LEU A 223 -17.99 3.66 -13.86
CA LEU A 223 -18.12 5.08 -14.19
C LEU A 223 -18.27 5.87 -12.91
N LYS A 224 -17.40 6.86 -12.70
CA LYS A 224 -17.53 7.84 -11.63
C LYS A 224 -17.77 9.21 -12.24
N ALA A 225 -18.66 9.99 -11.66
CA ALA A 225 -18.89 11.38 -12.03
C ALA A 225 -18.97 12.21 -10.75
N GLY A 226 -18.19 13.28 -10.69
CA GLY A 226 -18.07 14.14 -9.53
C GLY A 226 -18.51 15.58 -9.84
N ALA A 227 -19.03 16.23 -8.81
CA ALA A 227 -19.34 17.65 -8.82
C ALA A 227 -18.94 18.30 -7.49
N MET A 228 -18.37 19.49 -7.56
CA MET A 228 -18.15 20.34 -6.40
C MET A 228 -19.33 21.27 -6.20
N THR A 229 -19.81 21.39 -4.96
CA THR A 229 -21.03 22.15 -4.64
C THR A 229 -20.96 23.60 -5.12
N ALA A 230 -19.78 24.23 -5.03
CA ALA A 230 -19.59 25.62 -5.41
C ALA A 230 -19.28 25.84 -6.90
N TYR A 231 -18.81 24.79 -7.61
CA TYR A 231 -18.22 24.93 -8.96
C TYR A 231 -18.90 24.05 -10.02
N GLY A 232 -19.83 23.16 -9.61
CA GLY A 232 -20.53 22.25 -10.51
C GLY A 232 -19.73 20.99 -10.85
N TYR A 233 -19.99 20.41 -12.02
CA TYR A 233 -19.29 19.20 -12.50
C TYR A 233 -17.79 19.43 -12.57
N ASN A 234 -17.02 18.50 -11.98
CA ASN A 234 -15.57 18.62 -11.95
C ASN A 234 -14.80 17.35 -12.35
N SER A 235 -15.44 16.18 -12.40
CA SER A 235 -14.70 14.96 -12.75
C SER A 235 -15.56 13.86 -13.34
N SER A 236 -14.92 13.03 -14.18
CA SER A 236 -15.41 11.71 -14.56
C SER A 236 -14.26 10.74 -14.70
N SER A 237 -14.52 9.47 -14.38
CA SER A 237 -13.48 8.42 -14.44
C SER A 237 -14.12 7.09 -14.86
N PRO A 238 -14.25 6.82 -16.18
CA PRO A 238 -14.52 5.47 -16.65
C PRO A 238 -13.34 4.55 -16.38
N THR A 239 -13.63 3.33 -15.93
CA THR A 239 -12.67 2.27 -15.65
C THR A 239 -13.11 0.96 -16.26
N PHE A 240 -12.16 0.16 -16.71
CA PHE A 240 -12.40 -1.20 -17.18
C PHE A 240 -11.36 -2.14 -16.56
N VAL A 241 -11.83 -3.26 -16.03
CA VAL A 241 -10.99 -4.34 -15.51
C VAL A 241 -11.44 -5.65 -16.13
N PHE A 242 -10.48 -6.47 -16.52
CA PHE A 242 -10.72 -7.80 -17.06
C PHE A 242 -9.67 -8.79 -16.60
N ASP A 243 -10.10 -9.91 -16.03
CA ASP A 243 -9.28 -11.01 -15.58
C ASP A 243 -9.74 -12.30 -16.26
N ALA A 244 -8.82 -13.09 -16.78
CA ALA A 244 -9.13 -14.38 -17.40
C ALA A 244 -8.02 -15.41 -17.14
N SER A 245 -8.39 -16.69 -17.08
CA SER A 245 -7.46 -17.81 -17.01
C SER A 245 -7.86 -18.87 -18.04
N ILE A 246 -6.92 -19.24 -18.90
CA ILE A 246 -7.11 -20.21 -20.01
C ILE A 246 -5.93 -21.17 -20.03
N GLY A 247 -6.12 -22.40 -19.56
CA GLY A 247 -5.04 -23.37 -19.41
C GLY A 247 -3.95 -22.83 -18.50
N LYS A 248 -2.74 -22.70 -19.06
CA LYS A 248 -1.54 -22.18 -18.36
C LYS A 248 -1.40 -20.67 -18.43
N TRP A 249 -2.31 -19.96 -19.09
CA TRP A 249 -2.27 -18.51 -19.27
C TRP A 249 -3.18 -17.80 -18.29
N THR A 250 -2.71 -16.70 -17.72
CA THR A 250 -3.51 -15.75 -16.94
C THR A 250 -3.33 -14.36 -17.54
N PHE A 251 -4.43 -13.68 -17.75
CA PHE A 251 -4.50 -12.32 -18.29
C PHE A 251 -5.18 -11.42 -17.29
N ASN A 252 -4.56 -10.26 -17.02
CA ASN A 252 -5.19 -9.18 -16.26
C ASN A 252 -5.05 -7.91 -17.08
N TYR A 253 -6.14 -7.23 -17.35
CA TYR A 253 -6.16 -5.95 -18.03
C TYR A 253 -6.86 -4.91 -17.19
N TYR A 254 -6.28 -3.75 -17.13
CA TYR A 254 -6.80 -2.60 -16.43
C TYR A 254 -6.70 -1.36 -17.30
N ALA A 255 -7.79 -0.57 -17.38
CA ALA A 255 -7.81 0.72 -18.04
C ALA A 255 -8.55 1.75 -17.19
N VAL A 256 -8.00 2.95 -17.12
CA VAL A 256 -8.62 4.13 -16.53
C VAL A 256 -8.50 5.31 -17.48
N ASN A 257 -9.56 6.08 -17.59
CA ASN A 257 -9.52 7.38 -18.24
C ASN A 257 -10.17 8.40 -17.29
N GLN A 258 -9.41 9.36 -16.81
CA GLN A 258 -9.88 10.36 -15.86
C GLN A 258 -9.90 11.73 -16.53
N HIS A 259 -11.06 12.38 -16.46
CA HIS A 259 -11.21 13.79 -16.78
C HIS A 259 -11.51 14.55 -15.50
N GLN A 260 -10.73 15.56 -15.19
CA GLN A 260 -10.93 16.34 -13.97
C GLN A 260 -10.66 17.82 -14.22
N GLN A 261 -11.50 18.68 -13.64
CA GLN A 261 -11.16 20.07 -13.43
C GLN A 261 -10.45 20.21 -12.09
N LEU A 262 -9.20 20.63 -12.13
CA LEU A 262 -8.46 21.05 -10.94
C LEU A 262 -8.85 22.50 -10.65
N ILE A 263 -9.45 22.71 -9.49
CA ILE A 263 -9.99 24.00 -9.06
C ILE A 263 -9.28 24.38 -7.78
N GLU A 264 -8.63 25.54 -7.82
CA GLU A 264 -8.00 26.13 -6.65
C GLU A 264 -8.25 27.63 -6.61
N ASP A 265 -8.85 28.10 -5.53
CA ASP A 265 -8.95 29.50 -5.19
C ASP A 265 -7.95 29.75 -4.05
N ALA A 266 -6.98 30.60 -4.25
CA ALA A 266 -5.90 30.83 -3.30
C ALA A 266 -5.68 32.30 -3.04
N LYS A 267 -5.16 32.61 -1.86
CA LYS A 267 -4.69 33.95 -1.48
C LYS A 267 -3.25 33.82 -1.03
N TYR A 268 -2.41 34.70 -1.54
CA TYR A 268 -1.02 34.85 -1.15
C TYR A 268 -0.77 36.24 -0.60
N ASN A 269 0.06 36.33 0.41
CA ASN A 269 0.56 37.59 0.94
C ASN A 269 2.06 37.43 1.18
N TYR A 270 2.87 38.30 0.58
CA TYR A 270 4.31 38.37 0.78
C TYR A 270 4.63 39.69 1.48
N LEU A 271 5.42 39.60 2.54
CA LEU A 271 5.94 40.71 3.31
C LEU A 271 7.45 40.67 3.19
N TYR A 272 8.04 41.65 2.52
CA TYR A 272 9.48 41.78 2.36
C TYR A 272 10.08 42.66 3.43
N ASP A 273 11.33 42.42 3.83
CA ASP A 273 12.01 43.19 4.85
C ASP A 273 12.27 44.64 4.41
N SER A 274 12.26 44.93 3.12
CA SER A 274 12.26 46.26 2.55
C SER A 274 11.02 47.10 2.86
N GLY A 275 9.98 46.50 3.44
CA GLY A 275 8.65 47.10 3.62
C GLY A 275 7.72 46.91 2.43
N THR A 276 8.17 46.34 1.32
CA THR A 276 7.33 45.98 0.17
C THR A 276 6.32 44.89 0.59
N GLN A 277 5.08 44.97 0.10
CA GLN A 277 4.04 43.99 0.33
C GLN A 277 3.41 43.61 -1.01
N THR A 278 3.23 42.31 -1.22
CA THR A 278 2.52 41.80 -2.39
C THR A 278 1.34 40.91 -1.96
N ASN A 279 0.14 41.27 -2.37
CA ASN A 279 -1.07 40.51 -2.16
C ASN A 279 -1.55 39.94 -3.49
N SER A 280 -1.88 38.66 -3.53
CA SER A 280 -2.42 38.01 -4.72
C SER A 280 -3.66 37.20 -4.39
N ILE A 281 -4.71 37.40 -5.18
CA ILE A 281 -5.91 36.53 -5.20
C ILE A 281 -5.88 35.78 -6.52
N SER A 282 -5.83 34.47 -6.43
CA SER A 282 -5.59 33.57 -7.57
C SER A 282 -6.75 32.60 -7.75
N GLU A 283 -7.19 32.41 -8.97
CA GLU A 283 -8.15 31.40 -9.39
C GLU A 283 -7.49 30.46 -10.40
N THR A 284 -7.29 29.21 -10.01
CA THR A 284 -6.78 28.16 -10.91
C THR A 284 -7.92 27.30 -11.42
N ARG A 285 -7.97 27.12 -12.72
CA ARG A 285 -8.96 26.30 -13.44
C ARG A 285 -8.22 25.46 -14.49
N SER A 286 -7.66 24.34 -14.07
CA SER A 286 -6.90 23.46 -14.96
C SER A 286 -7.73 22.25 -15.37
N ARG A 287 -7.56 21.79 -16.61
CA ARG A 287 -8.21 20.57 -17.12
C ARG A 287 -7.18 19.46 -17.20
N LEU A 288 -7.40 18.42 -16.42
CA LEU A 288 -6.57 17.20 -16.40
C LEU A 288 -7.28 16.10 -17.16
N ASN A 289 -6.56 15.47 -18.09
CA ASN A 289 -6.94 14.21 -18.71
C ASN A 289 -5.83 13.20 -18.40
N ASN A 290 -6.17 12.14 -17.69
CA ASN A 290 -5.25 11.07 -17.32
C ASN A 290 -5.78 9.76 -17.90
N PHE A 291 -4.95 9.09 -18.68
CA PHE A 291 -5.22 7.81 -19.29
C PHE A 291 -4.13 6.82 -18.86
N GLY A 292 -4.53 5.68 -18.34
CA GLY A 292 -3.61 4.62 -17.91
C GLY A 292 -4.16 3.25 -18.26
N ASN A 293 -3.29 2.40 -18.83
CA ASN A 293 -3.59 1.00 -19.12
C ASN A 293 -2.46 0.11 -18.61
N ARG A 294 -2.82 -1.04 -18.09
CA ARG A 294 -1.88 -2.11 -17.77
C ARG A 294 -2.40 -3.44 -18.27
N LEU A 295 -1.54 -4.17 -18.96
CA LEU A 295 -1.76 -5.55 -19.38
C LEU A 295 -0.74 -6.43 -18.68
N ASN A 296 -1.19 -7.41 -17.91
CA ASN A 296 -0.36 -8.43 -17.32
C ASN A 296 -0.69 -9.77 -17.98
N ILE A 297 0.32 -10.46 -18.41
CA ILE A 297 0.22 -11.82 -18.98
C ILE A 297 1.16 -12.70 -18.19
N SER A 298 0.67 -13.81 -17.64
CA SER A 298 1.52 -14.82 -17.02
C SER A 298 1.26 -16.19 -17.65
N TYR A 299 2.35 -16.94 -17.79
CA TYR A 299 2.36 -18.28 -18.35
C TYR A 299 3.02 -19.25 -17.39
N GLU A 300 2.28 -20.25 -16.95
CA GLU A 300 2.80 -21.37 -16.15
C GLU A 300 3.50 -22.36 -17.07
N ILE A 301 4.83 -22.27 -17.20
CA ILE A 301 5.63 -23.15 -18.06
C ILE A 301 5.46 -24.59 -17.59
N ASN A 302 5.60 -24.80 -16.29
CA ASN A 302 5.32 -26.03 -15.56
C ASN A 302 4.97 -25.71 -14.09
N ASP A 303 4.73 -26.74 -13.26
CA ASP A 303 4.34 -26.58 -11.86
C ASP A 303 5.37 -25.84 -11.00
N LYS A 304 6.63 -25.73 -11.45
CA LYS A 304 7.75 -25.08 -10.74
C LYS A 304 8.12 -23.72 -11.32
N SER A 305 7.66 -23.37 -12.53
CA SER A 305 8.14 -22.17 -13.20
C SER A 305 7.03 -21.37 -13.89
N THR A 306 7.08 -20.05 -13.68
CA THR A 306 6.14 -19.07 -14.24
C THR A 306 6.91 -17.93 -14.88
N LEU A 307 6.50 -17.50 -16.06
CA LEU A 307 6.93 -16.28 -16.72
C LEU A 307 5.77 -15.28 -16.69
N ALA A 308 6.03 -14.04 -16.29
CA ALA A 308 5.05 -12.97 -16.35
C ALA A 308 5.62 -11.75 -17.07
N ILE A 309 4.80 -11.11 -17.88
CA ILE A 309 5.11 -9.84 -18.56
C ILE A 309 3.99 -8.85 -18.21
N SER A 310 4.38 -7.65 -17.86
CA SER A 310 3.48 -6.53 -17.59
C SER A 310 3.87 -5.35 -18.45
N GLU A 311 2.92 -4.78 -19.14
CA GLU A 311 3.07 -3.54 -19.90
C GLU A 311 2.11 -2.48 -19.34
N TYR A 312 2.65 -1.32 -18.97
CA TYR A 312 1.88 -0.15 -18.58
C TYR A 312 2.14 0.99 -19.57
N VAL A 313 1.07 1.62 -19.99
CA VAL A 313 1.12 2.85 -20.79
C VAL A 313 0.18 3.88 -20.17
N GLY A 314 0.73 5.04 -19.84
CA GLY A 314 -0.01 6.14 -19.26
C GLY A 314 0.29 7.47 -19.94
N ASN A 315 -0.71 8.34 -19.97
CA ASN A 315 -0.55 9.69 -20.49
C ASN A 315 -1.40 10.65 -19.64
N VAL A 316 -0.75 11.67 -19.11
CA VAL A 316 -1.38 12.77 -18.38
C VAL A 316 -1.25 14.03 -19.22
N ASN A 317 -2.37 14.71 -19.47
CA ASN A 317 -2.38 16.01 -20.13
C ASN A 317 -3.12 17.00 -19.24
N ILE A 318 -2.46 18.12 -18.94
CA ILE A 318 -3.05 19.21 -18.17
C ILE A 318 -3.04 20.47 -19.03
N LYS A 319 -4.17 21.15 -19.09
CA LYS A 319 -4.26 22.50 -19.62
C LYS A 319 -4.42 23.45 -18.44
N ASN A 320 -3.31 24.05 -18.04
CA ASN A 320 -3.26 24.98 -16.92
C ASN A 320 -3.85 26.31 -17.32
N LYS A 321 -4.63 26.92 -16.41
CA LYS A 321 -5.08 28.28 -16.47
C LYS A 321 -5.26 28.82 -15.05
N GLN A 322 -4.45 29.78 -14.69
CA GLN A 322 -4.49 30.52 -13.43
C GLN A 322 -4.62 31.99 -13.74
N ASN A 323 -5.64 32.64 -13.19
CA ASN A 323 -5.82 34.09 -13.24
C ASN A 323 -5.55 34.63 -11.83
N SER A 324 -4.77 35.69 -11.73
CA SER A 324 -4.45 36.33 -10.46
C SER A 324 -4.60 37.84 -10.59
N VAL A 325 -5.18 38.43 -9.56
CA VAL A 325 -5.08 39.86 -9.33
C VAL A 325 -3.98 40.06 -8.31
N VAL A 326 -2.95 40.79 -8.69
CA VAL A 326 -1.76 41.05 -7.86
C VAL A 326 -1.74 42.53 -7.51
N ALA A 327 -1.69 42.86 -6.23
CA ALA A 327 -1.56 44.23 -5.72
C ALA A 327 -0.23 44.34 -4.94
N THR A 328 0.68 45.18 -5.39
CA THR A 328 1.98 45.43 -4.77
C THR A 328 2.08 46.83 -4.22
N ILE A 329 2.44 46.95 -2.96
CA ILE A 329 2.76 48.19 -2.26
C ILE A 329 4.27 48.25 -2.10
N LEU A 330 4.95 49.22 -2.74
CA LEU A 330 6.40 49.38 -2.71
C LEU A 330 6.82 50.23 -1.51
N GLY A 331 7.57 49.66 -0.57
CA GLY A 331 8.19 50.38 0.52
C GLY A 331 7.20 51.26 1.31
N ASN A 332 7.39 52.57 1.23
CA ASN A 332 6.55 53.55 1.93
C ASN A 332 5.42 54.15 1.09
N GLU A 333 5.12 53.59 -0.08
CA GLU A 333 3.99 54.03 -0.89
C GLU A 333 2.64 53.68 -0.20
N GLU A 334 1.66 54.59 -0.29
CA GLU A 334 0.33 54.38 0.29
C GLU A 334 -0.65 53.68 -0.68
N THR A 335 -0.36 53.71 -1.98
CA THR A 335 -1.23 53.19 -3.04
C THR A 335 -0.70 51.92 -3.67
N PRO A 336 -1.45 50.81 -3.68
CA PRO A 336 -1.03 49.59 -4.34
C PRO A 336 -0.98 49.78 -5.87
N GLN A 337 0.03 49.20 -6.49
CA GLN A 337 0.11 48.99 -7.94
C GLN A 337 -0.60 47.66 -8.24
N GLU A 338 -1.70 47.71 -8.97
CA GLU A 338 -2.48 46.50 -9.34
C GLU A 338 -2.11 46.01 -10.73
N SER A 339 -1.98 44.71 -10.90
CA SER A 339 -1.81 44.05 -12.18
C SER A 339 -2.69 42.78 -12.26
N ASN A 340 -3.09 42.42 -13.48
CA ASN A 340 -3.77 41.16 -13.74
C ASN A 340 -2.77 40.19 -14.38
N THR A 341 -2.47 39.12 -13.68
CA THR A 341 -1.54 38.08 -14.14
C THR A 341 -2.30 36.84 -14.57
N MET A 342 -2.01 36.32 -15.75
CA MET A 342 -2.55 35.05 -16.23
C MET A 342 -1.39 34.09 -16.52
N ILE A 343 -1.33 32.97 -15.81
CA ILE A 343 -0.42 31.87 -16.09
C ILE A 343 -1.21 30.76 -16.78
N HIS A 344 -0.73 30.33 -17.95
CA HIS A 344 -1.41 29.28 -18.70
C HIS A 344 -0.47 28.47 -19.58
N GLY A 345 -0.89 27.30 -20.01
CA GLY A 345 -0.13 26.47 -20.94
C GLY A 345 -0.43 24.98 -20.80
N PRO A 346 0.02 24.18 -21.76
CA PRO A 346 -0.09 22.74 -21.71
C PRO A 346 1.05 22.12 -20.90
N GLU A 347 0.72 21.06 -20.19
CA GLU A 347 1.62 20.14 -19.54
C GLU A 347 1.24 18.73 -19.97
N SER A 348 2.19 17.90 -20.31
CA SER A 348 1.97 16.51 -20.69
C SER A 348 3.04 15.59 -20.14
N GLN A 349 2.63 14.40 -19.74
CA GLN A 349 3.52 13.35 -19.28
C GLN A 349 3.10 12.03 -19.91
N PHE A 350 4.00 11.43 -20.66
CA PHE A 350 3.86 10.07 -21.16
C PHE A 350 4.71 9.14 -20.33
N VAL A 351 4.18 7.98 -19.95
CA VAL A 351 4.88 6.94 -19.18
C VAL A 351 4.64 5.61 -19.83
N GLN A 352 5.73 4.86 -20.03
CA GLN A 352 5.71 3.46 -20.42
C GLN A 352 6.54 2.63 -19.43
N GLN A 353 6.05 1.47 -19.02
CA GLN A 353 6.80 0.53 -18.21
C GLN A 353 6.56 -0.91 -18.69
N THR A 354 7.65 -1.62 -18.96
CA THR A 354 7.64 -3.04 -19.32
C THR A 354 8.37 -3.83 -18.24
N VAL A 355 7.69 -4.76 -17.58
CA VAL A 355 8.26 -5.64 -16.56
C VAL A 355 8.20 -7.08 -17.04
N ALA A 356 9.35 -7.76 -17.06
CA ALA A 356 9.43 -9.20 -17.27
C ALA A 356 9.88 -9.88 -15.97
N LYS A 357 9.15 -10.89 -15.51
CA LYS A 357 9.42 -11.61 -14.28
C LYS A 357 9.40 -13.11 -14.50
N TYR A 358 10.49 -13.76 -14.10
CA TYR A 358 10.60 -15.23 -14.08
C TYR A 358 10.67 -15.73 -12.65
N ILE A 359 9.89 -16.76 -12.34
CA ILE A 359 9.83 -17.39 -11.01
C ILE A 359 10.08 -18.88 -11.21
N LEU A 360 11.02 -19.43 -10.44
CA LEU A 360 11.37 -20.84 -10.44
C LEU A 360 11.37 -21.36 -8.98
N ALA A 361 10.47 -22.28 -8.66
CA ALA A 361 10.57 -23.06 -7.43
C ALA A 361 11.74 -24.04 -7.56
N THR A 362 12.70 -23.98 -6.61
CA THR A 362 13.95 -24.76 -6.69
C THR A 362 13.89 -26.02 -5.86
N ASP A 363 12.97 -26.09 -4.90
CA ASP A 363 12.70 -27.28 -4.09
C ASP A 363 11.21 -27.37 -3.71
N ASP A 364 10.83 -28.45 -3.06
CA ASP A 364 9.47 -28.70 -2.59
C ASP A 364 9.21 -28.05 -1.19
N LYS A 365 10.21 -27.36 -0.59
CA LYS A 365 10.09 -26.61 0.66
C LYS A 365 9.66 -25.16 0.44
N GLY A 366 9.50 -24.74 -0.82
CA GLY A 366 9.13 -23.40 -1.20
C GLY A 366 10.31 -22.45 -1.41
N SER A 367 11.53 -22.96 -1.54
CA SER A 367 12.66 -22.16 -2.02
C SER A 367 12.46 -21.78 -3.47
N LYS A 368 12.83 -20.54 -3.84
CA LYS A 368 12.56 -20.02 -5.18
C LYS A 368 13.57 -18.99 -5.65
N LEU A 369 13.82 -18.99 -6.94
CA LEU A 369 14.50 -17.92 -7.66
C LEU A 369 13.44 -17.03 -8.31
N GLU A 370 13.56 -15.73 -8.13
CA GLU A 370 12.78 -14.71 -8.83
C GLU A 370 13.76 -13.78 -9.55
N VAL A 371 13.57 -13.59 -10.84
CA VAL A 371 14.37 -12.67 -11.66
C VAL A 371 13.41 -11.67 -12.29
N THR A 372 13.67 -10.39 -12.11
CA THR A 372 12.86 -9.32 -12.69
C THR A 372 13.75 -8.39 -13.50
N ALA A 373 13.28 -8.04 -14.71
CA ALA A 373 13.79 -6.97 -15.54
C ALA A 373 12.67 -5.95 -15.74
N ASP A 374 12.97 -4.69 -15.51
CA ASP A 374 12.04 -3.58 -15.58
C ASP A 374 12.63 -2.48 -16.45
N TYR A 375 11.91 -2.06 -17.48
CA TYR A 375 12.21 -0.91 -18.30
C TYR A 375 11.13 0.14 -18.12
N TYR A 376 11.53 1.37 -17.79
CA TYR A 376 10.67 2.51 -17.60
C TYR A 376 11.10 3.64 -18.50
N HIS A 377 10.15 4.25 -19.19
CA HIS A 377 10.33 5.44 -20.00
C HIS A 377 9.32 6.49 -19.60
N GLN A 378 9.79 7.71 -19.39
CA GLN A 378 8.97 8.90 -19.16
C GLN A 378 9.39 10.01 -20.10
N ASN A 379 8.43 10.71 -20.68
CA ASN A 379 8.61 11.95 -21.39
C ASN A 379 7.65 12.99 -20.81
N TYR A 380 8.22 13.99 -20.18
CA TYR A 380 7.49 15.12 -19.60
C TYR A 380 7.74 16.37 -20.42
N HIS A 381 6.70 17.11 -20.70
CA HIS A 381 6.78 18.37 -21.46
C HIS A 381 5.86 19.40 -20.81
N LEU A 382 6.44 20.56 -20.47
CA LEU A 382 5.74 21.73 -19.94
C LEU A 382 5.97 22.92 -20.86
N LYS A 383 4.88 23.60 -21.25
CA LYS A 383 4.94 24.97 -21.76
C LYS A 383 4.14 25.86 -20.85
N GLN A 384 4.74 26.93 -20.40
CA GLN A 384 4.13 27.89 -19.52
C GLN A 384 4.29 29.29 -20.09
N PHE A 385 3.21 30.02 -20.09
CA PHE A 385 3.15 31.40 -20.51
C PHE A 385 2.62 32.24 -19.38
N GLU A 386 3.19 33.42 -19.19
CA GLU A 386 2.65 34.43 -18.29
C GLU A 386 2.33 35.67 -19.08
N ASP A 387 1.14 36.21 -18.88
CA ASP A 387 0.66 37.46 -19.42
C ASP A 387 0.33 38.38 -18.25
N ILE A 388 0.97 39.55 -18.17
CA ILE A 388 0.64 40.62 -17.24
C ILE A 388 -0.09 41.73 -18.03
N ASP A 389 -1.30 42.05 -17.58
CA ASP A 389 -2.21 43.01 -18.24
C ASP A 389 -2.36 42.75 -19.75
N LYS A 390 -2.43 41.49 -20.12
CA LYS A 390 -2.55 40.93 -21.50
C LYS A 390 -1.26 41.07 -22.35
N ILE A 391 -0.16 41.43 -21.76
CA ILE A 391 1.17 41.48 -22.43
C ILE A 391 1.96 40.24 -21.99
N ARG A 392 2.49 39.49 -22.97
CA ARG A 392 3.37 38.35 -22.70
C ARG A 392 4.65 38.79 -22.06
N THR A 393 4.87 38.41 -20.79
CA THR A 393 6.03 38.77 -20.00
C THR A 393 7.02 37.64 -19.83
N TYR A 394 6.52 36.38 -19.85
CA TYR A 394 7.35 35.22 -19.64
C TYR A 394 6.89 34.01 -20.47
N THR A 395 7.87 33.25 -20.95
CA THR A 395 7.68 31.97 -21.61
C THR A 395 8.67 30.98 -21.03
N ASN A 396 8.21 29.80 -20.67
CA ASN A 396 9.04 28.66 -20.25
C ASN A 396 8.63 27.42 -21.04
N SER A 397 9.61 26.69 -21.53
CA SER A 397 9.40 25.37 -22.13
C SER A 397 10.44 24.41 -21.58
N THR A 398 9.99 23.33 -20.99
CA THR A 398 10.83 22.28 -20.42
C THR A 398 10.43 20.93 -21.00
N GLN A 399 11.41 20.15 -21.42
CA GLN A 399 11.23 18.76 -21.80
C GLN A 399 12.19 17.90 -20.99
N GLU A 400 11.66 16.93 -20.27
CA GLU A 400 12.43 15.96 -19.48
C GLU A 400 12.15 14.56 -20.01
N LYS A 401 13.20 13.81 -20.31
CA LYS A 401 13.13 12.41 -20.69
C LYS A 401 13.89 11.58 -19.68
N THR A 402 13.22 10.56 -19.14
CA THR A 402 13.84 9.61 -18.23
C THR A 402 13.70 8.20 -18.81
N ASN A 403 14.84 7.52 -18.93
CA ASN A 403 14.87 6.10 -19.27
C ASN A 403 15.55 5.37 -18.13
N MET A 404 14.89 4.32 -17.61
CA MET A 404 15.41 3.49 -16.54
C MET A 404 15.36 2.03 -16.95
N PHE A 405 16.46 1.36 -16.71
CA PHE A 405 16.53 -0.10 -16.78
C PHE A 405 16.90 -0.63 -15.40
N GLN A 406 16.17 -1.63 -14.92
CA GLN A 406 16.42 -2.27 -13.64
C GLN A 406 16.42 -3.78 -13.78
N PHE A 407 17.41 -4.43 -13.15
CA PHE A 407 17.54 -5.89 -13.12
C PHE A 407 17.76 -6.34 -11.68
N TYR A 408 16.89 -7.21 -11.14
CA TYR A 408 16.98 -7.66 -9.76
C TYR A 408 16.63 -9.13 -9.59
N PRO A 409 17.65 -10.00 -9.52
CA PRO A 409 17.52 -11.38 -9.11
C PRO A 409 17.38 -11.46 -7.58
N LYS A 410 16.50 -12.36 -7.12
CA LYS A 410 16.27 -12.67 -5.72
C LYS A 410 16.15 -14.18 -5.54
N TYR A 411 16.90 -14.73 -4.59
CA TYR A 411 16.78 -16.12 -4.18
C TYR A 411 16.25 -16.20 -2.76
N THR A 412 15.17 -16.95 -2.57
CA THR A 412 14.58 -17.26 -1.27
C THR A 412 14.89 -18.71 -0.95
N LEU A 413 15.63 -18.94 0.13
CA LEU A 413 15.98 -20.27 0.63
C LEU A 413 15.19 -20.54 1.91
N LYS A 414 14.35 -21.57 1.91
CA LYS A 414 13.60 -22.02 3.07
C LYS A 414 14.28 -23.18 3.78
N PHE A 415 14.35 -23.09 5.10
CA PHE A 415 14.92 -24.12 5.97
C PHE A 415 13.83 -24.79 6.78
N LYS A 416 14.15 -25.91 7.41
CA LYS A 416 13.29 -26.53 8.42
C LYS A 416 13.04 -25.57 9.60
N GLY A 417 11.87 -25.65 10.23
CA GLY A 417 11.56 -24.87 11.44
C GLY A 417 11.25 -23.39 11.19
N LYS A 418 10.57 -23.07 10.08
CA LYS A 418 10.10 -21.71 9.76
C LYS A 418 11.22 -20.67 9.71
N LYS A 419 12.32 -21.01 9.10
CA LYS A 419 13.46 -20.12 8.85
C LYS A 419 13.61 -19.89 7.36
N GLU A 420 13.97 -18.66 6.99
CA GLU A 420 14.12 -18.25 5.59
C GLU A 420 15.33 -17.33 5.45
N LEU A 421 16.11 -17.52 4.39
CA LEU A 421 17.16 -16.60 3.96
C LEU A 421 16.79 -16.06 2.58
N LYS A 422 16.67 -14.75 2.45
CA LYS A 422 16.54 -14.04 1.18
C LYS A 422 17.87 -13.39 0.85
N VAL A 423 18.39 -13.66 -0.34
CA VAL A 423 19.55 -12.95 -0.90
C VAL A 423 19.19 -12.42 -2.27
N GLY A 424 19.70 -11.26 -2.60
CA GLY A 424 19.42 -10.66 -3.89
C GLY A 424 20.39 -9.55 -4.24
N ALA A 425 20.31 -9.13 -5.48
CA ALA A 425 21.02 -7.98 -6.00
C ALA A 425 20.05 -7.12 -6.81
N ASN A 426 20.37 -5.85 -6.96
CA ASN A 426 19.64 -4.93 -7.81
C ASN A 426 20.67 -4.05 -8.55
N TYR A 427 20.48 -3.92 -9.83
CA TYR A 427 21.20 -2.94 -10.64
C TYR A 427 20.19 -2.10 -11.38
N GLN A 428 20.32 -0.79 -11.27
CA GLN A 428 19.47 0.20 -11.91
C GLN A 428 20.35 1.20 -12.65
N PHE A 429 20.04 1.41 -13.91
CA PHE A 429 20.63 2.45 -14.76
C PHE A 429 19.52 3.42 -15.12
N ILE A 430 19.75 4.72 -14.89
CA ILE A 430 18.81 5.78 -15.22
C ILE A 430 19.52 6.81 -16.06
N ARG A 431 18.94 7.15 -17.21
CA ARG A 431 19.37 8.28 -18.03
C ARG A 431 18.32 9.37 -17.98
N TYR A 432 18.75 10.55 -17.58
CA TYR A 432 17.97 11.77 -17.61
C TYR A 432 18.46 12.66 -18.74
N ASN A 433 17.53 13.21 -19.51
CA ASN A 433 17.80 14.27 -20.49
C ASN A 433 16.81 15.40 -20.17
N ASP A 434 17.33 16.57 -19.86
CA ASP A 434 16.54 17.75 -19.53
C ASP A 434 16.90 18.88 -20.49
N GLU A 435 15.90 19.35 -21.21
CA GLU A 435 16.02 20.39 -22.22
C GLU A 435 15.05 21.54 -21.87
N THR A 436 15.60 22.71 -21.62
CA THR A 436 14.86 23.96 -21.46
C THR A 436 15.15 24.88 -22.62
N GLU A 437 14.43 26.01 -22.77
CA GLU A 437 14.71 27.01 -23.82
C GLU A 437 16.12 27.56 -23.77
N ARG A 438 16.84 27.42 -22.65
CA ARG A 438 18.16 28.05 -22.41
C ARG A 438 19.29 27.06 -22.18
N LEU A 439 19.00 25.83 -21.74
CA LEU A 439 20.03 24.89 -21.31
C LEU A 439 19.59 23.45 -21.62
N SER A 440 20.56 22.61 -21.94
CA SER A 440 20.39 21.16 -22.06
C SER A 440 21.34 20.49 -21.06
N ASN A 441 20.82 19.56 -20.26
CA ASN A 441 21.60 18.81 -19.30
C ASN A 441 21.28 17.33 -19.41
N ASP A 442 22.30 16.51 -19.26
CA ASP A 442 22.18 15.05 -19.24
C ASP A 442 22.72 14.51 -17.91
N ALA A 443 22.11 13.44 -17.41
CA ALA A 443 22.67 12.73 -16.27
C ALA A 443 22.47 11.22 -16.42
N ASP A 444 23.54 10.48 -16.09
CA ASP A 444 23.54 9.04 -16.02
C ASP A 444 23.72 8.60 -14.56
N ALA A 445 22.74 7.85 -14.02
CA ALA A 445 22.79 7.34 -12.67
C ALA A 445 22.88 5.81 -12.68
N HIS A 446 23.80 5.27 -11.88
CA HIS A 446 24.02 3.85 -11.66
C HIS A 446 23.80 3.55 -10.18
N ILE A 447 22.84 2.69 -9.88
CA ILE A 447 22.56 2.23 -8.51
C ILE A 447 22.73 0.72 -8.50
N ALA A 448 23.71 0.24 -7.74
CA ALA A 448 23.95 -1.19 -7.55
C ALA A 448 23.76 -1.54 -6.08
N SER A 449 23.01 -2.59 -5.77
CA SER A 449 22.88 -3.05 -4.40
C SER A 449 22.88 -4.57 -4.30
N ALA A 450 23.35 -5.07 -3.18
CA ALA A 450 23.26 -6.47 -2.79
C ALA A 450 22.74 -6.55 -1.35
N TYR A 451 21.88 -7.54 -1.08
CA TYR A 451 21.33 -7.70 0.25
C TYR A 451 21.20 -9.15 0.66
N ALA A 452 21.22 -9.37 1.98
CA ALA A 452 20.86 -10.63 2.60
C ALA A 452 19.92 -10.35 3.76
N ASN A 453 18.88 -11.13 3.91
CA ASN A 453 17.94 -11.05 5.01
C ASN A 453 17.58 -12.43 5.53
N PHE A 454 17.77 -12.66 6.82
CA PHE A 454 17.42 -13.89 7.50
C PHE A 454 16.22 -13.66 8.41
N THR A 455 15.16 -14.47 8.24
CA THR A 455 13.99 -14.47 9.09
C THR A 455 13.85 -15.81 9.79
N GLY A 456 13.29 -15.79 10.98
CA GLY A 456 13.00 -16.99 11.73
C GLY A 456 11.87 -16.78 12.73
N MET A 457 11.27 -17.91 13.14
CA MET A 457 10.20 -17.93 14.11
C MET A 457 10.35 -19.09 15.08
N THR A 458 10.08 -18.82 16.36
CA THR A 458 9.90 -19.81 17.42
C THR A 458 8.45 -19.77 17.91
N LYS A 459 8.12 -20.52 18.96
CA LYS A 459 6.75 -20.50 19.55
C LYS A 459 6.29 -19.09 19.97
N SER A 460 7.20 -18.22 20.40
CA SER A 460 6.87 -16.91 20.96
C SER A 460 7.64 -15.75 20.36
N LEU A 461 8.68 -16.02 19.57
CA LEU A 461 9.57 -15.00 19.04
C LEU A 461 9.66 -15.10 17.52
N MET A 462 9.41 -14.00 16.83
CA MET A 462 9.69 -13.81 15.41
C MET A 462 10.83 -12.82 15.29
N TYR A 463 11.77 -13.07 14.39
CA TYR A 463 12.92 -12.21 14.20
C TYR A 463 13.32 -12.13 12.73
N SER A 464 13.88 -10.99 12.37
CA SER A 464 14.46 -10.74 11.06
C SER A 464 15.70 -9.89 11.22
N ALA A 465 16.75 -10.22 10.48
CA ALA A 465 17.97 -9.41 10.40
C ALA A 465 18.43 -9.36 8.94
N GLY A 466 18.66 -8.17 8.44
CA GLY A 466 19.07 -7.93 7.07
C GLY A 466 20.17 -6.90 6.97
N LEU A 467 20.93 -6.99 5.90
CA LEU A 467 21.95 -6.04 5.52
C LEU A 467 21.86 -5.76 4.02
N THR A 468 21.86 -4.48 3.68
CA THR A 468 21.94 -4.02 2.29
C THR A 468 23.21 -3.21 2.11
N LEU A 469 24.01 -3.56 1.11
CA LEU A 469 25.12 -2.76 0.62
C LEU A 469 24.64 -2.09 -0.68
N GLN A 470 24.73 -0.76 -0.77
CA GLN A 470 24.29 -0.01 -1.94
C GLN A 470 25.37 0.98 -2.38
N TYR A 471 25.68 0.95 -3.65
CA TYR A 471 26.57 1.89 -4.33
C TYR A 471 25.74 2.73 -5.28
N ASN A 472 25.86 4.05 -5.16
CA ASN A 472 25.23 5.03 -6.03
C ASN A 472 26.32 5.78 -6.77
N ARG A 473 26.19 5.94 -8.09
CA ARG A 473 27.00 6.84 -8.88
C ARG A 473 26.09 7.65 -9.80
N MET A 474 26.30 8.93 -9.90
CA MET A 474 25.63 9.80 -10.84
C MET A 474 26.65 10.72 -11.51
N ASP A 475 26.63 10.75 -12.84
CA ASP A 475 27.44 11.57 -13.70
C ASP A 475 26.49 12.65 -14.28
N VAL A 476 26.67 13.92 -13.90
CA VAL A 476 25.84 15.03 -14.37
C VAL A 476 26.65 15.88 -15.33
N GLN A 477 26.16 15.99 -16.55
CA GLN A 477 26.78 16.76 -17.60
C GLN A 477 25.93 18.00 -17.95
N THR A 478 26.43 19.15 -17.68
CA THR A 478 25.85 20.44 -18.09
C THR A 478 26.62 21.00 -19.32
N ALA A 479 26.15 22.09 -19.89
CA ALA A 479 26.81 22.71 -21.02
C ALA A 479 28.26 23.21 -20.70
N THR A 480 28.59 23.39 -19.43
CA THR A 480 29.86 23.99 -18.98
C THR A 480 30.67 23.09 -18.07
N GLU A 481 30.10 22.07 -17.46
CA GLU A 481 30.74 21.29 -16.40
C GLU A 481 30.21 19.87 -16.36
N THR A 482 31.06 18.92 -15.90
CA THR A 482 30.67 17.55 -15.54
C THR A 482 30.95 17.34 -14.06
N THR A 483 29.91 16.99 -13.30
CA THR A 483 30.01 16.75 -11.86
C THR A 483 29.76 15.25 -11.60
N TYR A 484 30.51 14.68 -10.66
CA TYR A 484 30.43 13.27 -10.29
C TYR A 484 30.00 13.12 -8.84
N PHE A 485 29.04 12.24 -8.60
CA PHE A 485 28.60 11.80 -7.27
C PHE A 485 28.88 10.31 -7.15
N ASP A 486 29.50 9.90 -6.06
CA ASP A 486 29.93 8.51 -5.87
C ASP A 486 29.90 8.17 -4.37
N ASP A 487 28.97 7.28 -3.98
CA ASP A 487 28.72 6.96 -2.57
C ASP A 487 28.47 5.47 -2.34
N LEU A 488 28.99 4.93 -1.24
CA LEU A 488 28.75 3.56 -0.78
C LEU A 488 28.07 3.57 0.59
N TYR A 489 26.93 2.88 0.67
CA TYR A 489 26.10 2.81 1.88
C TYR A 489 25.97 1.39 2.41
N LEU A 490 26.05 1.25 3.73
CA LEU A 490 25.75 0.02 4.43
C LEU A 490 24.49 0.25 5.27
N CYS A 491 23.40 -0.45 4.93
CA CYS A 491 22.09 -0.27 5.54
C CYS A 491 21.63 -1.53 6.27
N PRO A 492 21.92 -1.65 7.58
CA PRO A 492 21.41 -2.74 8.41
C PRO A 492 19.92 -2.54 8.75
N GLN A 493 19.23 -3.67 8.89
CA GLN A 493 17.81 -3.72 9.28
C GLN A 493 17.61 -4.88 10.26
N ALA A 494 16.76 -4.69 11.26
CA ALA A 494 16.43 -5.73 12.21
C ALA A 494 15.00 -5.60 12.72
N ASN A 495 14.36 -6.72 12.96
CA ASN A 495 13.05 -6.78 13.61
C ASN A 495 13.01 -7.93 14.61
N LEU A 496 12.48 -7.64 15.79
CA LEU A 496 12.24 -8.60 16.84
C LEU A 496 10.81 -8.43 17.34
N MET A 497 10.00 -9.48 17.26
CA MET A 497 8.61 -9.48 17.71
C MET A 497 8.39 -10.62 18.71
N TRP A 498 8.03 -10.26 19.93
CA TRP A 498 7.70 -11.19 21.00
C TRP A 498 6.20 -11.30 21.19
N MET A 499 5.67 -12.50 20.99
CA MET A 499 4.27 -12.86 21.24
C MET A 499 4.09 -13.20 22.72
N ILE A 500 3.76 -12.18 23.53
CA ILE A 500 3.59 -12.32 24.99
C ILE A 500 2.43 -13.24 25.33
N ASN A 501 1.30 -13.05 24.66
CA ASN A 501 0.12 -13.91 24.76
C ASN A 501 -0.64 -13.92 23.43
N PRO A 502 -0.41 -14.93 22.58
CA PRO A 502 -1.02 -15.04 21.27
C PRO A 502 -2.58 -15.09 21.33
N GLN A 503 -3.13 -15.79 22.32
CA GLN A 503 -4.59 -15.94 22.45
C GLN A 503 -5.28 -14.61 22.74
N LYS A 504 -4.64 -13.71 23.50
CA LYS A 504 -5.10 -12.35 23.80
C LYS A 504 -4.64 -11.32 22.79
N GLY A 505 -3.81 -11.70 21.82
CA GLY A 505 -3.22 -10.80 20.84
C GLY A 505 -2.19 -9.82 21.42
N ARG A 506 -1.54 -10.17 22.56
CA ARG A 506 -0.51 -9.34 23.20
C ARG A 506 0.84 -9.59 22.57
N MET A 507 1.46 -8.52 22.05
CA MET A 507 2.80 -8.60 21.46
C MET A 507 3.60 -7.33 21.72
N LEU A 508 4.93 -7.47 21.71
CA LEU A 508 5.89 -6.38 21.70
C LEU A 508 6.82 -6.58 20.51
N GLY A 509 6.95 -5.58 19.65
CA GLY A 509 7.87 -5.57 18.52
C GLY A 509 8.83 -4.41 18.63
N VAL A 510 10.09 -4.62 18.26
CA VAL A 510 11.09 -3.57 18.06
C VAL A 510 11.69 -3.75 16.68
N MET A 511 11.68 -2.69 15.89
CA MET A 511 12.18 -2.66 14.54
C MET A 511 13.22 -1.55 14.41
N TYR A 512 14.26 -1.83 13.67
CA TYR A 512 15.29 -0.87 13.28
C TYR A 512 15.53 -0.98 11.79
N GLN A 513 15.61 0.18 11.13
CA GLN A 513 16.05 0.24 9.73
C GLN A 513 16.97 1.42 9.49
N CYS A 514 17.97 1.18 8.66
CA CYS A 514 18.74 2.20 7.97
C CYS A 514 18.23 2.30 6.53
N SER A 515 18.04 3.50 6.03
CA SER A 515 17.65 3.76 4.63
C SER A 515 18.37 4.98 4.09
N VAL A 516 18.60 5.01 2.78
CA VAL A 516 19.22 6.10 2.03
C VAL A 516 18.12 6.84 1.28
N SER A 517 18.16 8.16 1.19
CA SER A 517 17.24 8.92 0.35
C SER A 517 17.60 8.77 -1.14
N ASP A 518 16.61 8.73 -2.00
CA ASP A 518 16.85 8.98 -3.43
C ASP A 518 17.25 10.45 -3.59
N MET A 519 18.20 10.71 -4.49
CA MET A 519 18.58 12.05 -4.88
C MET A 519 18.11 12.29 -6.31
N PRO A 520 16.93 12.93 -6.50
CA PRO A 520 16.45 13.23 -7.83
C PRO A 520 17.40 14.18 -8.57
N TYR A 521 17.58 13.98 -9.88
CA TYR A 521 18.38 14.88 -10.70
C TYR A 521 17.99 16.35 -10.55
N SER A 522 16.70 16.66 -10.41
CA SER A 522 16.18 18.02 -10.27
C SER A 522 16.68 18.80 -9.06
N VAL A 523 17.19 18.13 -8.01
CA VAL A 523 17.73 18.83 -6.82
C VAL A 523 19.21 19.13 -6.91
N ILE A 524 19.93 18.54 -7.87
CA ILE A 524 21.37 18.73 -8.03
C ILE A 524 21.76 19.62 -9.21
N ASN A 525 20.85 19.87 -10.16
CA ASN A 525 21.17 20.75 -11.28
C ASN A 525 21.24 22.21 -10.82
N SER A 526 22.25 22.96 -11.29
CA SER A 526 22.54 24.32 -10.81
C SER A 526 21.86 25.44 -11.60
N TYR A 527 21.05 25.17 -12.58
CA TYR A 527 20.37 26.20 -13.33
C TYR A 527 19.11 26.75 -12.63
N LYS A 528 18.82 28.05 -12.91
CA LYS A 528 17.62 28.71 -12.38
C LYS A 528 16.38 28.24 -13.19
N ASN A 529 15.46 27.53 -12.56
CA ASN A 529 14.18 27.15 -13.15
C ASN A 529 13.09 28.13 -12.69
N PHE A 530 12.69 29.04 -13.55
CA PHE A 530 11.69 30.05 -13.24
C PHE A 530 10.27 29.40 -13.30
N SER A 531 9.59 29.34 -12.16
CA SER A 531 8.16 29.00 -12.11
C SER A 531 7.28 30.19 -12.53
N THR A 532 7.74 31.40 -12.24
CA THR A 532 7.19 32.67 -12.69
C THR A 532 8.35 33.64 -12.90
N PRO A 533 8.17 34.82 -13.52
CA PRO A 533 9.20 35.85 -13.58
C PRO A 533 9.70 36.33 -12.21
N TYR A 534 8.92 36.09 -11.17
CA TYR A 534 9.19 36.54 -9.80
C TYR A 534 9.62 35.41 -8.85
N GLN A 535 9.74 34.16 -9.38
CA GLN A 535 10.14 33.04 -8.55
C GLN A 535 10.91 31.99 -9.35
N TYR A 536 12.08 31.60 -8.86
CA TYR A 536 12.81 30.46 -9.42
C TYR A 536 13.23 29.46 -8.34
N THR A 537 13.44 28.24 -8.78
CA THR A 537 14.14 27.20 -8.03
C THR A 537 15.49 26.96 -8.68
N THR A 538 16.50 26.62 -7.90
CA THR A 538 17.79 26.13 -8.40
C THR A 538 18.17 24.88 -7.62
N GLY A 539 18.90 23.96 -8.24
CA GLY A 539 19.47 22.84 -7.52
C GLY A 539 20.81 23.20 -6.86
N ASN A 540 21.37 22.20 -6.18
CA ASN A 540 22.65 22.34 -5.50
C ASN A 540 23.52 21.09 -5.81
N PRO A 541 24.60 21.26 -6.60
CA PRO A 541 25.48 20.14 -6.93
C PRO A 541 26.36 19.65 -5.78
N ASP A 542 26.42 20.39 -4.66
CA ASP A 542 27.21 20.02 -3.49
C ASP A 542 26.43 19.17 -2.48
N LEU A 543 25.20 18.74 -2.83
CA LEU A 543 24.35 17.96 -1.94
C LEU A 543 24.95 16.58 -1.66
N VAL A 544 24.89 16.20 -0.39
CA VAL A 544 25.21 14.85 0.10
C VAL A 544 23.93 14.08 0.35
N THR A 545 23.91 12.82 -0.06
CA THR A 545 22.73 11.96 0.08
C THR A 545 22.36 11.74 1.55
N PRO A 546 21.13 12.02 1.96
CA PRO A 546 20.66 11.77 3.33
C PRO A 546 20.58 10.30 3.69
N THR A 547 21.00 9.97 4.92
CA THR A 547 20.83 8.64 5.49
C THR A 547 19.94 8.72 6.73
N THR A 548 18.94 7.85 6.81
CA THR A 548 17.96 7.82 7.89
C THR A 548 18.10 6.54 8.72
N HIS A 549 18.26 6.68 10.02
CA HIS A 549 18.18 5.61 11.01
C HIS A 549 16.85 5.72 11.76
N GLU A 550 16.06 4.66 11.76
CA GLU A 550 14.75 4.66 12.40
C GLU A 550 14.59 3.47 13.35
N VAL A 551 14.10 3.73 14.54
CA VAL A 551 13.72 2.73 15.52
C VAL A 551 12.23 2.85 15.79
N MET A 552 11.51 1.74 15.70
CA MET A 552 10.09 1.67 16.01
C MET A 552 9.84 0.62 17.09
N ALA A 553 9.08 0.96 18.11
CA ALA A 553 8.58 0.04 19.11
C ALA A 553 7.06 -0.07 18.97
N ARG A 554 6.56 -1.29 18.76
CA ARG A 554 5.12 -1.56 18.65
C ARG A 554 4.68 -2.45 19.79
N PHE A 555 3.62 -2.03 20.48
CA PHE A 555 3.00 -2.79 21.56
C PHE A 555 1.51 -3.00 21.28
N ALA A 556 1.07 -4.24 21.11
CA ALA A 556 -0.35 -4.58 21.06
C ALA A 556 -0.79 -5.06 22.46
N LEU A 557 -1.68 -4.32 23.09
CA LEU A 557 -2.29 -4.65 24.37
C LEU A 557 -3.25 -5.83 24.25
N ASN A 558 -3.98 -5.86 23.16
CA ASN A 558 -4.92 -6.89 22.76
C ASN A 558 -5.22 -6.74 21.25
N ARG A 559 -6.18 -7.52 20.73
CA ARG A 559 -6.59 -7.48 19.33
C ARG A 559 -7.23 -6.15 18.88
N HIS A 560 -7.59 -5.27 19.81
CA HIS A 560 -8.29 -4.01 19.52
C HIS A 560 -7.40 -2.78 19.66
N ILE A 561 -6.39 -2.83 20.53
CA ILE A 561 -5.56 -1.67 20.87
C ILE A 561 -4.11 -1.98 20.53
N SER A 562 -3.51 -1.15 19.71
CA SER A 562 -2.07 -1.13 19.49
C SER A 562 -1.50 0.28 19.66
N MET A 563 -0.26 0.32 20.12
CA MET A 563 0.51 1.57 20.32
C MET A 563 1.83 1.42 19.58
N MET A 564 2.36 2.52 19.06
CA MET A 564 3.65 2.57 18.39
C MET A 564 4.39 3.83 18.81
N LEU A 565 5.68 3.68 19.04
CA LEU A 565 6.63 4.78 19.23
C LEU A 565 7.64 4.72 18.08
N VAL A 566 7.99 5.86 17.53
CA VAL A 566 8.94 5.98 16.43
C VAL A 566 9.98 7.02 16.80
N TYR A 567 11.24 6.69 16.63
CA TYR A 567 12.35 7.64 16.69
C TYR A 567 13.13 7.55 15.38
N GLY A 568 13.25 8.67 14.69
CA GLY A 568 14.04 8.83 13.48
C GLY A 568 15.24 9.76 13.71
N HIS A 569 16.36 9.41 13.11
CA HIS A 569 17.56 10.25 13.04
C HIS A 569 18.05 10.26 11.59
N GLU A 570 17.94 11.40 10.93
CA GLU A 570 18.39 11.61 9.56
C GLU A 570 19.68 12.45 9.59
N ILE A 571 20.70 11.96 8.92
CA ILE A 571 22.00 12.62 8.75
C ILE A 571 21.99 13.28 7.38
N ASN A 572 22.51 14.49 7.29
CA ASN A 572 22.52 15.34 6.07
C ASN A 572 21.13 15.50 5.45
N PRO A 573 20.05 15.78 6.23
CA PRO A 573 18.72 15.98 5.66
C PRO A 573 18.75 17.11 4.62
N ILE A 574 18.05 16.90 3.49
CA ILE A 574 17.86 17.98 2.51
C ILE A 574 16.67 18.81 2.96
N TYR A 575 16.84 20.13 2.99
CA TYR A 575 15.81 21.12 3.24
C TYR A 575 15.90 22.23 2.20
N TYR A 576 14.90 23.07 2.09
CA TYR A 576 14.91 24.18 1.15
C TYR A 576 15.13 25.48 1.89
N GLU A 577 16.23 26.16 1.52
CA GLU A 577 16.41 27.57 1.84
C GLU A 577 15.58 28.44 0.89
N HIS A 578 15.06 29.53 1.43
CA HIS A 578 14.22 30.47 0.72
C HIS A 578 14.76 31.85 0.93
N GLY A 579 14.85 32.63 -0.14
CA GLY A 579 15.37 34.02 -0.05
C GLY A 579 14.88 34.89 -1.19
N VAL A 580 15.33 36.10 -1.18
CA VAL A 580 15.13 37.08 -2.26
C VAL A 580 16.37 37.17 -3.15
N ASP A 581 16.18 37.43 -4.44
CA ASP A 581 17.30 37.61 -5.37
C ASP A 581 18.07 38.89 -5.05
N ALA A 582 19.41 38.82 -4.99
CA ALA A 582 20.26 39.91 -4.60
C ALA A 582 20.18 41.14 -5.52
N GLN A 583 19.71 40.99 -6.75
CA GLN A 583 19.58 42.04 -7.75
C GLN A 583 18.16 42.59 -7.84
N ASN A 584 17.16 41.80 -7.46
CA ASN A 584 15.77 42.19 -7.50
C ASN A 584 14.99 41.50 -6.35
N GLU A 585 14.72 42.24 -5.27
CA GLU A 585 14.01 41.73 -4.10
C GLU A 585 12.57 41.22 -4.39
N SER A 586 11.98 41.64 -5.50
CA SER A 586 10.67 41.12 -5.94
C SER A 586 10.75 39.70 -6.49
N ILE A 587 11.95 39.15 -6.71
CA ILE A 587 12.17 37.78 -7.14
C ILE A 587 12.57 36.94 -5.92
N THR A 588 11.80 35.92 -5.65
CA THR A 588 12.12 34.94 -4.60
C THR A 588 12.77 33.68 -5.20
N TRP A 589 13.60 33.04 -4.43
CA TRP A 589 14.23 31.78 -4.82
C TRP A 589 14.06 30.68 -3.76
N SER A 590 14.21 29.45 -4.20
CA SER A 590 14.26 28.27 -3.36
C SER A 590 15.41 27.38 -3.82
N ARG A 591 16.27 26.94 -2.88
CA ARG A 591 17.44 26.11 -3.13
C ARG A 591 17.53 24.98 -2.12
N PRO A 592 17.74 23.71 -2.54
CA PRO A 592 17.97 22.61 -1.62
C PRO A 592 19.37 22.71 -1.00
N GLU A 593 19.44 22.50 0.32
CA GLU A 593 20.67 22.49 1.11
C GLU A 593 20.71 21.29 2.04
N ASN A 594 21.91 20.85 2.45
CA ASN A 594 22.02 19.85 3.51
C ASN A 594 22.03 20.50 4.90
N GLY A 595 21.13 20.04 5.77
CA GLY A 595 21.24 20.26 7.20
C GLY A 595 22.25 19.31 7.83
N LYS A 596 22.59 19.52 9.12
CA LYS A 596 23.45 18.61 9.87
C LYS A 596 22.71 17.34 10.26
N TYR A 597 21.52 17.49 10.81
CA TYR A 597 20.66 16.36 11.17
C TYR A 597 19.21 16.79 11.39
N ARG A 598 18.32 15.80 11.26
CA ARG A 598 16.94 15.88 11.70
C ARG A 598 16.66 14.73 12.66
N ARG A 599 15.93 15.00 13.73
CA ARG A 599 15.42 14.01 14.66
C ARG A 599 13.91 14.10 14.72
N MET A 600 13.25 12.96 14.63
CA MET A 600 11.81 12.83 14.69
C MET A 600 11.43 11.94 15.86
N LEU A 601 10.51 12.39 16.71
CA LEU A 601 9.88 11.58 17.74
C LEU A 601 8.38 11.53 17.49
N GLY A 602 7.84 10.32 17.38
CA GLY A 602 6.43 10.10 17.11
C GLY A 602 5.81 9.03 17.99
N ALA A 603 4.52 9.17 18.24
CA ALA A 603 3.70 8.19 18.91
C ALA A 603 2.39 8.03 18.17
N ARG A 604 1.88 6.79 18.08
CA ARG A 604 0.59 6.47 17.47
C ARG A 604 -0.16 5.46 18.34
N VAL A 605 -1.46 5.67 18.46
CA VAL A 605 -2.39 4.74 19.08
C VAL A 605 -3.48 4.39 18.08
N GLU A 606 -3.80 3.11 17.98
CA GLU A 606 -4.87 2.60 17.12
C GLU A 606 -5.85 1.79 17.96
N PHE A 607 -7.13 2.04 17.74
CA PHE A 607 -8.24 1.28 18.31
C PHE A 607 -9.13 0.80 17.17
N THR A 608 -9.25 -0.53 17.02
CA THR A 608 -10.14 -1.17 16.04
C THR A 608 -11.18 -2.00 16.79
N TYR A 609 -12.45 -1.77 16.49
CA TYR A 609 -13.54 -2.43 17.20
C TYR A 609 -14.72 -2.67 16.25
N ASN A 610 -15.41 -3.78 16.47
CA ASN A 610 -16.64 -4.13 15.76
C ASN A 610 -17.77 -4.18 16.78
N PRO A 611 -18.47 -3.07 17.04
CA PRO A 611 -19.57 -3.01 18.03
C PRO A 611 -20.69 -3.98 17.71
N THR A 612 -20.95 -4.19 16.43
CA THR A 612 -21.94 -5.11 15.89
C THR A 612 -21.39 -5.84 14.66
N LYS A 613 -22.08 -6.85 14.15
CA LYS A 613 -21.70 -7.55 12.91
C LYS A 613 -21.76 -6.66 11.66
N TRP A 614 -22.52 -5.57 11.71
CA TRP A 614 -22.72 -4.66 10.60
C TRP A 614 -21.90 -3.35 10.72
N TRP A 615 -21.19 -3.11 11.84
CA TRP A 615 -20.43 -1.89 12.08
C TRP A 615 -18.98 -2.20 12.44
N ASN A 616 -18.07 -1.73 11.60
CA ASN A 616 -16.63 -1.74 11.86
C ASN A 616 -16.19 -0.28 12.13
N THR A 617 -15.42 -0.05 13.17
CA THR A 617 -14.86 1.27 13.48
C THR A 617 -13.38 1.19 13.79
N LYS A 618 -12.62 2.17 13.33
CA LYS A 618 -11.20 2.32 13.65
C LYS A 618 -10.90 3.78 13.98
N ILE A 619 -10.29 3.99 15.12
CA ILE A 619 -9.79 5.29 15.58
C ILE A 619 -8.28 5.21 15.60
N GLN A 620 -7.61 6.22 15.03
CA GLN A 620 -6.16 6.39 15.09
C GLN A 620 -5.87 7.81 15.57
N ALA A 621 -4.91 7.92 16.47
CA ALA A 621 -4.34 9.19 16.88
C ALA A 621 -2.81 9.08 16.79
N ALA A 622 -2.19 10.08 16.22
CA ALA A 622 -0.74 10.19 16.13
C ALA A 622 -0.29 11.56 16.56
N ALA A 623 0.88 11.63 17.20
CA ALA A 623 1.55 12.88 17.53
C ALA A 623 3.01 12.76 17.13
N MET A 624 3.57 13.82 16.58
CA MET A 624 4.94 13.85 16.09
C MET A 624 5.56 15.21 16.36
N GLN A 625 6.85 15.22 16.66
CA GLN A 625 7.68 16.42 16.76
C GLN A 625 8.98 16.20 16.01
N ASP A 626 9.36 17.20 15.22
CA ASP A 626 10.64 17.27 14.54
C ASP A 626 11.59 18.23 15.28
N TYR A 627 12.87 17.90 15.21
CA TYR A 627 13.98 18.73 15.64
C TYR A 627 14.99 18.75 14.50
N PHE A 628 15.15 19.92 13.90
CA PHE A 628 16.00 20.09 12.73
C PHE A 628 17.18 21.02 13.05
N LYS A 629 18.36 20.67 12.55
CA LYS A 629 19.55 21.51 12.61
C LYS A 629 20.08 21.75 11.20
N SER A 630 19.99 22.99 10.73
CA SER A 630 20.67 23.44 9.51
C SER A 630 22.18 23.56 9.75
N GLN A 631 22.91 24.14 8.84
CA GLN A 631 24.34 24.43 9.06
C GLN A 631 24.54 25.50 10.15
N THR A 632 23.66 26.46 10.26
CA THR A 632 23.75 27.63 11.13
C THR A 632 22.79 27.59 12.30
N GLU A 633 21.54 27.17 12.08
CA GLU A 633 20.45 27.33 13.03
C GLU A 633 19.91 25.99 13.55
N THR A 634 19.24 26.04 14.69
CA THR A 634 18.50 24.92 15.27
C THR A 634 17.04 25.28 15.35
N MET A 635 16.19 24.50 14.67
CA MET A 635 14.77 24.68 14.65
C MET A 635 14.09 23.52 15.38
N LYS A 636 13.24 23.83 16.36
CA LYS A 636 12.41 22.86 17.06
C LYS A 636 10.99 23.00 16.54
N GLY A 637 10.52 21.98 15.81
CA GLY A 637 9.14 21.91 15.36
C GLY A 637 8.15 21.85 16.50
N GLN A 638 6.95 22.32 16.24
CA GLN A 638 5.82 22.16 17.17
C GLN A 638 5.32 20.70 17.14
N TRP A 639 4.74 20.26 18.24
CA TRP A 639 4.01 19.00 18.26
C TRP A 639 2.85 19.06 17.28
N GLY A 640 2.89 18.22 16.24
CA GLY A 640 1.78 18.00 15.33
C GLY A 640 0.98 16.77 15.74
N GLY A 641 -0.35 16.87 15.69
CA GLY A 641 -1.26 15.77 15.97
C GLY A 641 -2.11 15.44 14.75
N LYS A 642 -2.35 14.15 14.53
CA LYS A 642 -3.25 13.66 13.48
C LYS A 642 -4.28 12.73 14.10
N PHE A 643 -5.50 12.82 13.64
CA PHE A 643 -6.63 12.00 14.10
C PHE A 643 -7.41 11.48 12.91
N TRP A 644 -7.70 10.18 12.91
CA TRP A 644 -8.57 9.53 11.93
C TRP A 644 -9.66 8.75 12.66
N TRP A 645 -10.85 8.86 12.15
CA TRP A 645 -11.98 8.05 12.58
C TRP A 645 -12.68 7.47 11.36
N ASN A 646 -12.52 6.17 11.16
CA ASN A 646 -13.07 5.44 10.02
C ASN A 646 -14.19 4.52 10.48
N ASN A 647 -15.33 4.59 9.81
CA ASN A 647 -16.48 3.74 10.06
C ASN A 647 -16.96 3.13 8.74
N ASN A 648 -17.24 1.83 8.79
CA ASN A 648 -17.89 1.10 7.69
C ASN A 648 -19.13 0.39 8.24
N PHE A 649 -20.24 0.56 7.56
CA PHE A 649 -21.55 0.04 7.92
C PHE A 649 -22.04 -0.92 6.83
N ASN A 650 -22.20 -2.18 7.16
CA ASN A 650 -22.76 -3.23 6.30
C ASN A 650 -24.17 -3.55 6.79
N PHE A 651 -25.14 -2.65 6.51
CA PHE A 651 -26.53 -2.80 6.99
C PHE A 651 -27.16 -4.11 6.51
N THR A 652 -26.87 -4.46 5.25
CA THR A 652 -27.18 -5.77 4.65
C THR A 652 -26.02 -6.21 3.77
N SER A 653 -26.07 -7.41 3.20
CA SER A 653 -25.09 -7.87 2.20
C SER A 653 -25.06 -7.01 0.93
N THR A 654 -26.14 -6.28 0.64
CA THR A 654 -26.28 -5.47 -0.57
C THR A 654 -26.40 -3.96 -0.34
N PHE A 655 -26.39 -3.50 0.93
CA PHE A 655 -26.53 -2.09 1.28
C PHE A 655 -25.61 -1.73 2.44
N GLY A 656 -24.86 -0.67 2.27
CA GLY A 656 -23.94 -0.17 3.29
C GLY A 656 -23.51 1.27 3.05
N GLY A 657 -22.57 1.70 3.87
CA GLY A 657 -22.02 3.05 3.79
C GLY A 657 -20.79 3.23 4.66
N SER A 658 -20.18 4.40 4.58
CA SER A 658 -19.06 4.78 5.43
C SER A 658 -19.21 6.22 5.94
N LEU A 659 -18.57 6.50 7.08
CA LEU A 659 -18.38 7.85 7.62
C LEU A 659 -16.95 7.96 8.15
N ASN A 660 -16.15 8.83 7.53
CA ASN A 660 -14.74 8.96 7.84
C ASN A 660 -14.40 10.41 8.13
N ALA A 661 -13.65 10.65 9.20
CA ALA A 661 -13.16 11.95 9.58
C ALA A 661 -11.63 11.93 9.71
N TYR A 662 -11.02 12.99 9.25
CA TYR A 662 -9.60 13.28 9.38
C TYR A 662 -9.42 14.67 9.95
N TRP A 663 -8.48 14.80 10.89
CA TRP A 663 -8.07 16.06 11.45
C TRP A 663 -6.57 16.07 11.71
N GLU A 664 -5.93 17.17 11.35
CA GLU A 664 -4.53 17.47 11.64
C GLU A 664 -4.43 18.82 12.36
N THR A 665 -3.68 18.86 13.45
CA THR A 665 -3.46 20.09 14.22
C THR A 665 -2.50 21.01 13.49
N ALA A 666 -2.32 22.22 13.99
CA ALA A 666 -1.22 23.08 13.57
C ALA A 666 0.12 22.37 13.84
N THR A 667 1.06 22.55 12.94
CA THR A 667 2.42 22.02 13.04
C THR A 667 3.43 22.95 12.36
N SER A 668 4.67 22.83 12.74
CA SER A 668 5.79 23.49 12.04
C SER A 668 6.86 22.48 11.69
N PHE A 669 7.51 22.71 10.58
CA PHE A 669 8.61 21.88 10.07
C PHE A 669 9.53 22.77 9.26
N GLU A 670 10.80 22.84 9.61
CA GLU A 670 11.75 23.77 9.02
C GLU A 670 11.21 25.21 9.06
N ASN A 671 11.17 25.88 7.92
CA ASN A 671 10.67 27.25 7.73
C ASN A 671 9.16 27.32 7.44
N TYR A 672 8.44 26.19 7.54
CA TYR A 672 7.03 26.10 7.23
C TYR A 672 6.19 25.96 8.48
N TYR A 673 5.10 26.69 8.53
CA TYR A 673 4.06 26.62 9.58
C TYR A 673 2.72 26.33 8.93
N TRP A 674 2.10 25.22 9.28
CA TRP A 674 0.78 24.84 8.78
C TRP A 674 -0.29 25.02 9.86
N GLN A 675 -1.42 25.61 9.45
CA GLN A 675 -2.60 25.66 10.28
C GLN A 675 -3.38 24.33 10.20
N PRO A 676 -4.29 24.07 11.18
CA PRO A 676 -5.06 22.83 11.17
C PRO A 676 -5.84 22.63 9.89
N VAL A 677 -5.87 21.37 9.43
CA VAL A 677 -6.68 20.92 8.29
C VAL A 677 -7.53 19.72 8.68
N GLY A 678 -8.60 19.46 7.96
CA GLY A 678 -9.41 18.28 8.20
C GLY A 678 -10.55 18.16 7.20
N ASN A 679 -11.13 16.98 7.17
CA ASN A 679 -12.31 16.70 6.36
C ASN A 679 -13.22 15.65 7.00
N VAL A 680 -14.47 15.62 6.55
CA VAL A 680 -15.46 14.59 6.84
C VAL A 680 -16.04 14.11 5.53
N ASN A 681 -15.92 12.81 5.30
CA ASN A 681 -16.42 12.15 4.11
C ASN A 681 -17.47 11.11 4.49
N ALA A 682 -18.53 11.00 3.70
CA ALA A 682 -19.53 9.95 3.83
C ALA A 682 -19.75 9.25 2.50
N SER A 683 -20.12 7.98 2.57
CA SER A 683 -20.57 7.24 1.40
C SER A 683 -21.79 6.37 1.73
N LEU A 684 -22.62 6.14 0.72
CA LEU A 684 -23.68 5.14 0.72
C LEU A 684 -23.56 4.33 -0.56
N TRP A 685 -23.78 3.03 -0.47
CA TRP A 685 -23.78 2.16 -1.64
C TRP A 685 -24.88 1.12 -1.57
N LYS A 686 -25.38 0.74 -2.74
CA LYS A 686 -26.37 -0.32 -2.93
C LYS A 686 -25.98 -1.19 -4.11
N SER A 687 -26.04 -2.51 -3.91
CA SER A 687 -25.85 -3.50 -4.98
C SER A 687 -27.21 -4.03 -5.44
N PHE A 688 -27.32 -4.29 -6.74
CA PHE A 688 -28.50 -4.81 -7.45
C PHE A 688 -28.07 -6.01 -8.32
N CYS A 689 -29.07 -6.77 -8.81
CA CYS A 689 -28.85 -7.85 -9.77
C CYS A 689 -27.80 -8.87 -9.28
N ASP A 690 -27.96 -9.41 -8.07
CA ASP A 690 -27.02 -10.36 -7.45
C ASP A 690 -25.57 -9.85 -7.44
N ASP A 691 -25.36 -8.64 -6.93
CA ASP A 691 -24.07 -7.91 -6.87
C ASP A 691 -23.43 -7.57 -8.23
N LYS A 692 -24.14 -7.72 -9.33
CA LYS A 692 -23.61 -7.34 -10.64
C LYS A 692 -23.56 -5.84 -10.85
N LEU A 693 -24.53 -5.07 -10.34
CA LEU A 693 -24.57 -3.62 -10.43
C LEU A 693 -24.44 -3.02 -9.03
N ARG A 694 -23.43 -2.20 -8.81
CA ARG A 694 -23.29 -1.39 -7.59
C ARG A 694 -23.41 0.10 -7.95
N VAL A 695 -24.24 0.79 -7.20
CA VAL A 695 -24.38 2.24 -7.24
C VAL A 695 -23.86 2.79 -5.91
N SER A 696 -23.02 3.82 -5.95
CA SER A 696 -22.56 4.47 -4.73
C SER A 696 -22.55 5.99 -4.88
N LEU A 697 -22.88 6.67 -3.80
CA LEU A 697 -22.78 8.12 -3.65
C LEU A 697 -21.76 8.40 -2.54
N GLN A 698 -20.74 9.17 -2.87
CA GLN A 698 -19.73 9.67 -1.92
C GLN A 698 -19.84 11.18 -1.82
N SER A 699 -19.56 11.74 -0.65
CA SER A 699 -19.58 13.17 -0.42
C SER A 699 -18.48 13.60 0.54
N THR A 700 -17.76 14.65 0.21
CA THR A 700 -17.02 15.46 1.19
C THR A 700 -18.00 16.44 1.80
N ILE A 701 -18.49 16.12 3.00
CA ILE A 701 -19.52 16.90 3.69
C ILE A 701 -18.93 18.19 4.23
N TRP A 702 -17.73 18.10 4.73
CA TRP A 702 -17.00 19.21 5.32
C TRP A 702 -15.51 19.06 5.08
N ALA A 703 -14.83 20.18 4.78
CA ALA A 703 -13.39 20.24 4.80
C ALA A 703 -12.91 21.66 5.09
N ARG A 704 -11.73 21.75 5.68
CA ARG A 704 -11.03 23.00 5.97
C ARG A 704 -9.82 23.11 5.03
N GLY A 705 -9.76 24.21 4.27
CA GLY A 705 -8.65 24.50 3.36
C GLY A 705 -7.32 24.72 4.09
N ARG A 706 -6.23 24.38 3.43
CA ARG A 706 -4.87 24.52 3.97
C ARG A 706 -4.47 26.01 4.07
N LYS A 707 -3.83 26.37 5.18
CA LYS A 707 -3.16 27.65 5.37
C LYS A 707 -1.75 27.38 5.83
N SER A 708 -0.80 28.13 5.30
CA SER A 708 0.60 28.04 5.72
C SER A 708 1.27 29.41 5.78
N ARG A 709 2.35 29.48 6.55
CA ARG A 709 3.33 30.56 6.55
C ARG A 709 4.68 29.96 6.25
N THR A 710 5.44 30.64 5.37
CA THR A 710 6.82 30.28 5.07
C THR A 710 7.70 31.47 5.41
N GLU A 711 8.80 31.22 6.12
CA GLU A 711 9.81 32.21 6.45
C GLU A 711 11.03 31.99 5.57
N GLY A 712 11.40 32.98 4.77
CA GLY A 712 12.60 33.02 3.95
C GLY A 712 13.53 34.15 4.40
N ASP A 713 14.77 34.14 3.92
CA ASP A 713 15.68 35.26 4.12
C ASP A 713 15.18 36.47 3.31
N GLY A 714 14.90 37.56 4.01
CA GLY A 714 14.37 38.80 3.45
C GLY A 714 12.87 38.83 3.19
N TYR A 715 12.10 37.76 3.51
CA TYR A 715 10.64 37.79 3.36
C TYR A 715 9.89 36.77 4.22
N THR A 716 8.61 37.05 4.44
CA THR A 716 7.63 36.10 4.98
C THR A 716 6.45 35.98 4.03
N SER A 717 6.02 34.76 3.72
CA SER A 717 4.84 34.53 2.89
C SER A 717 3.74 33.78 3.62
N TYR A 718 2.50 34.12 3.28
CA TYR A 718 1.29 33.47 3.77
C TYR A 718 0.49 32.93 2.60
N TYR A 719 0.07 31.69 2.72
CA TYR A 719 -0.78 31.01 1.75
C TYR A 719 -2.10 30.59 2.40
N HIS A 720 -3.19 30.80 1.69
CA HIS A 720 -4.52 30.38 2.09
C HIS A 720 -5.27 29.74 0.91
N ASN A 721 -5.47 28.43 0.94
CA ASN A 721 -6.39 27.77 0.02
C ASN A 721 -7.83 28.10 0.44
N ALA A 722 -8.50 28.90 -0.39
CA ALA A 722 -9.87 29.36 -0.18
C ALA A 722 -10.92 28.52 -0.95
N THR A 723 -10.47 27.46 -1.64
CA THR A 723 -11.35 26.56 -2.40
C THR A 723 -12.42 25.96 -1.48
N LYS A 724 -13.64 25.90 -1.97
CA LYS A 724 -14.76 25.25 -1.27
C LYS A 724 -14.80 23.78 -1.66
N PRO A 725 -14.30 22.85 -0.81
CA PRO A 725 -14.02 21.49 -1.22
C PRO A 725 -15.19 20.51 -1.10
N THR A 726 -16.37 20.98 -0.66
CA THR A 726 -17.56 20.13 -0.57
C THR A 726 -17.96 19.60 -1.94
N SER A 727 -18.11 18.29 -2.04
CA SER A 727 -18.29 17.61 -3.32
C SER A 727 -19.16 16.37 -3.20
N PHE A 728 -19.71 15.94 -4.31
CA PHE A 728 -20.45 14.69 -4.47
C PHE A 728 -19.86 13.91 -5.63
N THR A 729 -19.76 12.58 -5.46
CA THR A 729 -19.35 11.67 -6.52
C THR A 729 -20.33 10.52 -6.60
N LEU A 730 -20.97 10.37 -7.74
CA LEU A 730 -21.80 9.21 -8.09
C LEU A 730 -20.92 8.20 -8.81
N SER A 731 -20.99 6.93 -8.40
CA SER A 731 -20.28 5.84 -9.05
C SER A 731 -21.24 4.73 -9.43
N LEU A 732 -21.07 4.20 -10.62
CA LEU A 732 -21.77 3.03 -11.15
C LEU A 732 -20.70 1.98 -11.46
N THR A 733 -20.84 0.76 -10.96
CA THR A 733 -19.94 -0.35 -11.26
C THR A 733 -20.74 -1.56 -11.68
N TRP A 734 -20.53 -2.03 -12.91
CA TRP A 734 -21.09 -3.26 -13.44
C TRP A 734 -20.03 -4.37 -13.41
N ASN A 735 -20.32 -5.45 -12.67
CA ASN A 735 -19.47 -6.62 -12.59
C ASN A 735 -20.01 -7.72 -13.47
N PHE A 736 -19.14 -8.39 -14.20
CA PHE A 736 -19.49 -9.54 -15.01
C PHE A 736 -18.50 -10.68 -14.76
N SER A 737 -18.96 -11.91 -14.88
CA SER A 737 -18.12 -13.10 -14.82
C SER A 737 -18.78 -14.20 -15.60
N GLY A 738 -17.98 -15.15 -16.10
CA GLY A 738 -18.45 -16.30 -16.84
C GLY A 738 -17.41 -17.42 -16.88
N GLY A 739 -17.69 -18.46 -17.64
CA GLY A 739 -16.90 -19.68 -17.68
C GLY A 739 -17.30 -20.66 -16.57
N LYS A 740 -16.41 -21.59 -16.21
CA LYS A 740 -16.69 -22.58 -15.16
C LYS A 740 -16.89 -21.86 -13.83
N LYS A 741 -18.15 -21.77 -13.37
CA LYS A 741 -18.49 -21.15 -12.09
C LYS A 741 -17.80 -21.87 -10.94
N VAL A 742 -17.12 -21.09 -10.10
CA VAL A 742 -16.72 -21.52 -8.77
C VAL A 742 -17.99 -21.53 -7.91
N HIS A 743 -18.73 -22.64 -7.90
CA HIS A 743 -19.68 -22.89 -6.81
C HIS A 743 -18.87 -23.16 -5.54
N GLN A 744 -19.42 -22.85 -4.35
CA GLN A 744 -18.87 -23.31 -3.07
C GLN A 744 -18.64 -24.84 -3.02
N ARG A 745 -19.35 -25.61 -3.85
CA ARG A 745 -19.08 -27.01 -4.14
C ARG A 745 -17.72 -27.30 -4.80
N ALA A 746 -17.09 -26.33 -5.42
CA ALA A 746 -15.85 -26.57 -6.15
C ALA A 746 -14.59 -26.51 -5.24
N GLU A 747 -14.66 -25.95 -4.05
CA GLU A 747 -13.64 -26.22 -3.02
C GLU A 747 -13.64 -27.73 -2.68
N ALA A 748 -14.80 -28.32 -2.50
CA ALA A 748 -14.93 -29.76 -2.26
C ALA A 748 -14.39 -30.60 -3.45
N GLU A 749 -14.61 -30.18 -4.70
CA GLU A 749 -14.10 -30.92 -5.88
C GLU A 749 -12.59 -30.73 -6.11
N SER A 750 -12.03 -29.57 -5.79
CA SER A 750 -10.58 -29.35 -5.86
C SER A 750 -9.85 -30.15 -4.78
N ILE A 751 -10.44 -30.26 -3.60
CA ILE A 751 -9.98 -31.08 -2.48
C ILE A 751 -10.09 -32.58 -2.82
N GLN A 752 -11.20 -33.04 -3.43
CA GLN A 752 -11.33 -34.41 -3.92
C GLN A 752 -10.35 -34.76 -5.02
N ARG A 753 -9.99 -33.83 -5.92
CA ARG A 753 -8.94 -34.03 -6.90
C ARG A 753 -7.56 -34.13 -6.27
N TYR A 754 -7.27 -33.31 -5.28
CA TYR A 754 -6.01 -33.35 -4.54
C TYR A 754 -5.85 -34.71 -3.84
N ASN A 755 -6.85 -35.16 -3.10
CA ASN A 755 -6.85 -36.47 -2.44
C ASN A 755 -6.71 -37.64 -3.43
N LYS A 756 -7.34 -37.59 -4.63
CA LYS A 756 -7.18 -38.59 -5.68
C LYS A 756 -5.79 -38.63 -6.35
N ILE A 757 -5.04 -37.52 -6.26
CA ILE A 757 -3.65 -37.47 -6.78
C ILE A 757 -2.69 -38.09 -5.77
N GLU A 758 -2.94 -37.96 -4.47
CA GLU A 758 -2.15 -38.61 -3.42
C GLU A 758 -2.37 -40.13 -3.34
N GLU A 759 -3.61 -40.61 -3.58
CA GLU A 759 -3.90 -42.04 -3.66
C GLU A 759 -3.22 -42.76 -4.86
N LYS A 760 -2.70 -41.99 -5.82
CA LYS A 760 -1.98 -42.53 -7.01
C LYS A 760 -0.45 -42.45 -6.90
N LYS A 761 0.09 -41.88 -5.82
CA LYS A 761 1.51 -41.86 -5.47
C LYS A 761 1.80 -42.78 -4.30
#